data_8ba714693ebf75a13677249cfc3ee05e
#
_entry.id   8ba714693ebf75a13677249cfc3ee05e
#
_cell.length_a   1.000
_cell.length_b   1.000
_cell.length_c   1.000
_cell.angle_alpha   90.00
_cell.angle_beta   90.00
_cell.angle_gamma   90.00
#
_symmetry.space_group_name_H-M   'P 1'
#
loop_
_entity.id
_entity.type
_entity.pdbx_description
1 polymer ?
#
loop_
_entity_poly.entity_id
_entity_poly.type
_entity_poly.pdbx_seq_one_letter_code
_entity_poly.pdbx_strand_id
1 'polypeptide(L)'
;MKNILRIFRKSSFRKELCRVLTFLMNAVLLCAPAAIAQQPEEQKGIDQGNYNIKQSIEFGGRLTSVTGNEQTYDTMVNLQQGPRLLNFTTEMRSLDHRGTFFDRLYFSNFGYGGDPNVVSVLRISKNKWYMFDASFRHDENFWDYSLLANPYNPAPPPANAPANFNPIATAPPNVLNTAVVATSPHLYNTRRNMQSYGVTILPDSKIRLRLGFNHTSNNGPAFTTDHEGTEQYFLQNLSNTMNQYRLGVDFRFLPRTNISYDEIWSYYKADPGTTDENLQFFPSGGFPAVDLGVSWNGPPCNPAFQPGGVVNPSCSAFYSYSSHRRTRLNAPTEQVSFQSTFIPTLQLSGKFMYTGSDLNVYNYGQSFSGLVSRNFLSNYADFGPISGRHVTTYTDFGATWQITRDFSLVDSFHFGNWHDPAQYTSSQCSFFSNSLIIPPNFFTSSAVLPVSTCTPPANAVPGTPNHKSGSAPDILVNLDSNFLKQQITSNLIEGQIQISPQAGAYFGYRYVHRVIADNFYNTQNAIYFPSNAARGNCALVSGVLPDGCTQNADGSVSFVTPSPSFGPPGVTDITSNTAVLGLWGKPTQKLFLNFDAEVGSADHTFTRLSPQDFQQVRLRLRYQASPGTNLSLYFTTTNGQNNAVTINGDQHDTNAGMSFSFAPSEKISAQLGYNYDNISSSLLICFTSSLAQPGLQPCPNVAGLLQEQSPYSSKVNTGFFDVLWSPIAKLSVEVGANLSSASGTELQLNPLSTRATIPTGPLNSTWYQPYGSIGYRFARHWTGRARWDYYSYHEDLNNSYQDFYAPRSFHSNLITLSVRFAF
;
A
#
# COMPACT_ATOMS: atom_id res chain seq x y z
N MET A 1 -32.70 -22.85 0.74
CA MET A 1 -32.37 -24.26 1.07
C MET A 1 -32.04 -25.16 -0.13
N LYS A 2 -32.78 -25.14 -1.26
CA LYS A 2 -32.41 -25.95 -2.45
C LYS A 2 -31.10 -25.54 -3.12
N ASN A 3 -30.71 -24.28 -3.08
CA ASN A 3 -29.43 -23.81 -3.65
C ASN A 3 -28.22 -24.16 -2.78
N ILE A 4 -28.35 -24.22 -1.47
CA ILE A 4 -27.28 -24.60 -0.54
C ILE A 4 -26.85 -26.06 -0.77
N LEU A 5 -27.78 -26.96 -1.01
CA LEU A 5 -27.49 -28.38 -1.30
C LEU A 5 -26.86 -28.63 -2.68
N ARG A 6 -27.04 -27.71 -3.63
CA ARG A 6 -26.42 -27.81 -4.97
C ARG A 6 -24.92 -27.50 -4.96
N ILE A 7 -24.47 -26.67 -4.02
CA ILE A 7 -23.08 -26.20 -3.89
C ILE A 7 -22.15 -27.30 -3.39
N PHE A 8 -22.62 -28.16 -2.47
CA PHE A 8 -21.84 -29.33 -1.99
C PHE A 8 -21.69 -30.46 -3.02
N ARG A 9 -22.31 -30.34 -4.20
CA ARG A 9 -22.27 -31.36 -5.25
C ARG A 9 -21.18 -31.15 -6.31
N LYS A 10 -20.48 -30.01 -6.37
CA LYS A 10 -19.42 -29.80 -7.37
C LYS A 10 -18.20 -30.71 -7.06
N SER A 11 -17.79 -31.50 -8.03
CA SER A 11 -16.78 -32.57 -7.90
C SER A 11 -15.37 -32.09 -7.56
N SER A 12 -15.04 -30.81 -7.82
CA SER A 12 -13.74 -30.22 -7.51
C SER A 12 -13.52 -30.03 -6.02
N PHE A 13 -14.54 -29.57 -5.29
CA PHE A 13 -14.45 -29.36 -3.83
C PHE A 13 -14.22 -30.66 -3.06
N ARG A 14 -14.87 -31.76 -3.48
CA ARG A 14 -14.63 -33.09 -2.88
C ARG A 14 -13.22 -33.60 -3.10
N LYS A 15 -12.61 -33.35 -4.25
CA LYS A 15 -11.26 -33.83 -4.57
C LYS A 15 -10.20 -33.12 -3.72
N GLU A 16 -10.32 -31.80 -3.53
CA GLU A 16 -9.37 -31.04 -2.71
C GLU A 16 -9.52 -31.36 -1.22
N LEU A 17 -10.73 -31.46 -0.71
CA LEU A 17 -10.98 -31.86 0.68
C LEU A 17 -10.44 -33.25 0.99
N CYS A 18 -10.61 -34.22 0.10
CA CYS A 18 -10.03 -35.59 0.25
C CYS A 18 -8.51 -35.56 0.23
N ARG A 19 -7.87 -34.75 -0.61
CA ARG A 19 -6.40 -34.62 -0.65
C ARG A 19 -5.85 -34.04 0.65
N VAL A 20 -6.50 -33.00 1.18
CA VAL A 20 -6.11 -32.36 2.45
C VAL A 20 -6.28 -33.34 3.61
N LEU A 21 -7.39 -34.08 3.69
CA LEU A 21 -7.62 -35.09 4.72
C LEU A 21 -6.61 -36.23 4.68
N THR A 22 -6.22 -36.68 3.48
CA THR A 22 -5.21 -37.72 3.30
C THR A 22 -3.81 -37.23 3.72
N PHE A 23 -3.47 -36.00 3.40
CA PHE A 23 -2.22 -35.35 3.81
C PHE A 23 -2.15 -35.17 5.33
N LEU A 24 -3.24 -34.74 5.96
CA LEU A 24 -3.36 -34.56 7.41
C LEU A 24 -3.23 -35.89 8.17
N MET A 25 -3.81 -36.99 7.65
CA MET A 25 -3.70 -38.31 8.27
C MET A 25 -2.26 -38.87 8.23
N ASN A 26 -1.51 -38.60 7.16
CA ASN A 26 -0.12 -39.07 7.09
C ASN A 26 0.85 -38.26 7.96
N ALA A 27 0.58 -36.95 8.17
CA ALA A 27 1.41 -36.10 9.04
C ALA A 27 1.28 -36.42 10.52
N VAL A 28 0.10 -36.89 10.96
CA VAL A 28 -0.14 -37.28 12.36
C VAL A 28 0.57 -38.60 12.75
N LEU A 29 0.86 -39.47 11.80
CA LEU A 29 1.46 -40.79 12.05
C LEU A 29 2.98 -40.77 12.27
N LEU A 30 3.67 -39.65 12.05
CA LEU A 30 5.14 -39.55 12.11
C LEU A 30 5.72 -39.05 13.45
N CYS A 31 4.90 -38.69 14.44
CA CYS A 31 5.36 -38.08 15.70
C CYS A 31 5.42 -39.09 16.87
N ALA A 32 6.58 -39.64 17.16
CA ALA A 32 6.86 -40.48 18.35
C ALA A 32 7.59 -39.71 19.48
N PRO A 33 7.61 -40.17 20.73
CA PRO A 33 7.56 -39.33 21.93
C PRO A 33 8.89 -38.82 22.52
N ALA A 34 8.77 -37.83 23.34
CA ALA A 34 9.61 -36.78 23.84
C ALA A 34 10.31 -36.95 25.18
N ALA A 35 11.23 -36.07 25.48
CA ALA A 35 11.87 -35.87 26.77
C ALA A 35 11.72 -34.41 27.29
N ILE A 36 11.80 -34.21 28.59
CA ILE A 36 11.46 -33.03 29.38
C ILE A 36 12.58 -31.97 29.35
N ALA A 37 12.24 -30.70 29.12
CA ALA A 37 13.17 -29.58 29.07
C ALA A 37 13.25 -28.78 30.40
N GLN A 38 14.44 -28.32 30.74
CA GLN A 38 14.74 -27.39 31.85
C GLN A 38 14.87 -25.96 31.32
N GLN A 39 14.49 -24.95 32.09
CA GLN A 39 14.52 -23.52 31.71
C GLN A 39 15.93 -22.89 31.71
N PRO A 40 16.24 -21.91 30.83
CA PRO A 40 17.51 -21.21 30.82
C PRO A 40 17.77 -20.45 32.14
N GLU A 41 19.01 -20.41 32.58
CA GLU A 41 19.44 -19.64 33.74
C GLU A 41 19.10 -18.15 33.54
N GLU A 42 18.08 -17.70 34.23
CA GLU A 42 17.63 -16.29 34.17
C GLU A 42 18.79 -15.39 34.61
N GLN A 43 19.14 -14.39 33.80
CA GLN A 43 20.14 -13.42 34.21
C GLN A 43 19.68 -12.77 35.52
N LYS A 44 20.39 -13.05 36.63
CA LYS A 44 19.99 -12.59 37.97
C LYS A 44 20.12 -11.07 38.12
N GLY A 45 20.86 -10.39 37.24
CA GLY A 45 21.18 -8.96 37.37
C GLY A 45 22.14 -8.69 38.53
N ILE A 46 22.44 -7.41 38.75
CA ILE A 46 23.28 -6.94 39.82
C ILE A 46 22.45 -6.00 40.73
N ASP A 47 22.46 -6.26 42.01
CA ASP A 47 21.81 -5.39 42.97
C ASP A 47 22.75 -4.19 43.25
N GLN A 48 22.29 -3.00 42.90
CA GLN A 48 22.99 -1.75 43.14
C GLN A 48 22.06 -0.74 43.81
N GLY A 49 22.37 -0.39 45.06
CA GLY A 49 21.46 0.38 45.90
C GLY A 49 20.12 -0.35 46.08
N ASN A 50 19.04 0.33 45.79
CA ASN A 50 17.69 -0.21 45.93
C ASN A 50 17.15 -0.88 44.64
N TYR A 51 18.00 -1.13 43.65
CA TYR A 51 17.57 -1.66 42.34
C TYR A 51 18.34 -2.91 41.98
N ASN A 52 17.63 -3.87 41.45
CA ASN A 52 18.19 -4.95 40.64
C ASN A 52 18.29 -4.47 39.18
N ILE A 53 19.49 -4.49 38.62
CA ILE A 53 19.83 -3.98 37.29
C ILE A 53 20.26 -5.15 36.42
N LYS A 54 19.56 -5.32 35.28
CA LYS A 54 19.93 -6.22 34.19
C LYS A 54 20.26 -5.39 32.96
N GLN A 55 21.44 -5.58 32.39
CA GLN A 55 21.89 -4.83 31.23
C GLN A 55 22.51 -5.74 30.19
N SER A 56 22.25 -5.45 28.94
CA SER A 56 22.87 -6.10 27.78
C SER A 56 23.19 -5.08 26.71
N ILE A 57 24.41 -5.08 26.21
CA ILE A 57 24.86 -4.29 25.09
C ILE A 57 25.57 -5.18 24.09
N GLU A 58 25.19 -5.10 22.81
CA GLU A 58 25.81 -5.82 21.71
C GLU A 58 26.24 -4.82 20.64
N PHE A 59 27.53 -4.72 20.42
CA PHE A 59 28.13 -3.86 19.42
C PHE A 59 29.02 -4.67 18.49
N GLY A 60 29.14 -4.21 17.25
CA GLY A 60 29.92 -4.95 16.26
C GLY A 60 30.08 -4.19 14.96
N GLY A 61 30.38 -4.93 13.91
CA GLY A 61 30.52 -4.41 12.56
C GLY A 61 29.97 -5.40 11.54
N ARG A 62 29.55 -4.87 10.43
CA ARG A 62 29.05 -5.64 9.28
C ARG A 62 29.95 -5.40 8.07
N LEU A 63 30.25 -6.47 7.35
CA LEU A 63 30.86 -6.48 6.03
C LEU A 63 29.80 -6.96 5.03
N THR A 64 29.62 -6.24 3.96
CA THR A 64 28.64 -6.53 2.92
C THR A 64 29.32 -6.61 1.57
N SER A 65 28.99 -7.63 0.80
CA SER A 65 29.43 -7.78 -0.59
C SER A 65 28.20 -8.12 -1.45
N VAL A 66 27.93 -7.30 -2.44
CA VAL A 66 26.80 -7.46 -3.36
C VAL A 66 27.34 -7.74 -4.75
N THR A 67 26.70 -8.65 -5.47
CA THR A 67 26.97 -8.98 -6.87
C THR A 67 25.67 -9.02 -7.63
N GLY A 68 25.60 -8.44 -8.81
CA GLY A 68 24.38 -8.29 -9.59
C GLY A 68 23.76 -6.90 -9.42
N ASN A 69 22.46 -6.82 -9.33
CA ASN A 69 21.75 -5.56 -9.25
C ASN A 69 21.75 -5.00 -7.81
N GLU A 70 22.63 -4.04 -7.53
CA GLU A 70 22.80 -3.41 -6.22
C GLU A 70 21.56 -2.63 -5.82
N GLN A 71 20.87 -1.99 -6.75
CA GLN A 71 19.66 -1.22 -6.52
C GLN A 71 18.51 -2.11 -6.01
N THR A 72 18.35 -3.30 -6.58
CA THR A 72 17.37 -4.27 -6.07
C THR A 72 17.75 -4.76 -4.67
N TYR A 73 19.05 -4.94 -4.40
CA TYR A 73 19.53 -5.25 -3.06
C TYR A 73 19.17 -4.14 -2.05
N ASP A 74 19.44 -2.88 -2.39
CA ASP A 74 19.10 -1.74 -1.54
C ASP A 74 17.59 -1.62 -1.30
N THR A 75 16.77 -1.91 -2.31
CA THR A 75 15.31 -1.90 -2.16
C THR A 75 14.80 -3.02 -1.25
N MET A 76 15.38 -4.22 -1.32
CA MET A 76 14.86 -5.40 -0.63
C MET A 76 15.52 -5.66 0.71
N VAL A 77 16.81 -5.36 0.86
CA VAL A 77 17.62 -5.74 2.03
C VAL A 77 18.22 -4.53 2.73
N ASN A 78 18.94 -3.70 2.00
CA ASN A 78 19.56 -2.45 2.43
C ASN A 78 20.40 -2.56 3.73
N LEU A 79 21.11 -3.63 3.93
CA LEU A 79 21.97 -3.83 5.09
C LEU A 79 23.40 -3.46 4.74
N GLN A 80 23.76 -2.21 4.98
CA GLN A 80 25.05 -1.63 4.61
C GLN A 80 26.18 -2.04 5.55
N GLN A 81 27.43 -1.94 5.06
CA GLN A 81 28.63 -2.18 5.86
C GLN A 81 28.88 -1.11 6.91
N GLY A 82 29.66 -1.42 7.96
CA GLY A 82 30.14 -0.47 8.95
C GLY A 82 29.86 -0.88 10.39
N PRO A 83 30.22 0.01 11.37
CA PRO A 83 29.99 -0.25 12.78
C PRO A 83 28.50 -0.25 13.13
N ARG A 84 28.10 -1.07 14.12
CA ARG A 84 26.71 -1.24 14.54
C ARG A 84 26.59 -1.34 16.05
N LEU A 85 25.58 -0.66 16.62
CA LEU A 85 25.00 -1.00 17.90
C LEU A 85 23.80 -1.89 17.63
N LEU A 86 24.01 -3.21 17.71
CA LEU A 86 23.00 -4.20 17.30
C LEU A 86 21.86 -4.29 18.29
N ASN A 87 22.17 -4.23 19.59
CA ASN A 87 21.19 -4.31 20.65
C ASN A 87 21.70 -3.61 21.92
N PHE A 88 20.82 -2.90 22.59
CA PHE A 88 21.04 -2.40 23.93
C PHE A 88 19.76 -2.55 24.74
N THR A 89 19.84 -3.20 25.90
CA THR A 89 18.71 -3.35 26.81
C THR A 89 19.15 -3.06 28.22
N THR A 90 18.31 -2.33 28.95
CA THR A 90 18.48 -2.09 30.39
C THR A 90 17.12 -2.29 31.07
N GLU A 91 17.09 -3.13 32.08
CA GLU A 91 15.96 -3.31 32.99
C GLU A 91 16.39 -3.02 34.41
N MET A 92 15.67 -2.15 35.09
CA MET A 92 15.87 -1.82 36.50
C MET A 92 14.59 -2.08 37.25
N ARG A 93 14.66 -2.83 38.36
CA ARG A 93 13.52 -3.10 39.24
C ARG A 93 13.88 -2.77 40.66
N SER A 94 13.03 -1.98 41.32
CA SER A 94 13.18 -1.66 42.74
C SER A 94 12.94 -2.93 43.57
N LEU A 95 13.85 -3.17 44.54
CA LEU A 95 13.81 -4.36 45.40
C LEU A 95 12.70 -4.30 46.45
N ASP A 96 12.38 -3.09 46.92
CA ASP A 96 11.40 -2.84 47.99
C ASP A 96 10.11 -2.16 47.47
N HIS A 97 9.97 -1.92 46.19
CA HIS A 97 8.88 -1.16 45.55
C HIS A 97 8.78 0.30 46.06
N ARG A 98 9.87 0.86 46.59
CA ARG A 98 9.96 2.23 47.09
C ARG A 98 10.97 3.07 46.31
N GLY A 99 11.21 2.80 45.06
CA GLY A 99 12.02 3.59 44.19
C GLY A 99 11.63 5.08 44.22
N THR A 100 12.57 6.02 44.25
CA THR A 100 12.28 7.44 44.38
C THR A 100 11.46 7.96 43.18
N PHE A 101 11.90 7.64 41.96
CA PHE A 101 11.25 8.11 40.74
C PHE A 101 10.47 6.98 40.02
N PHE A 102 10.95 5.74 40.07
CA PHE A 102 10.31 4.60 39.42
C PHE A 102 10.55 3.32 40.22
N ASP A 103 9.65 2.34 40.05
CA ASP A 103 9.81 0.98 40.54
C ASP A 103 10.29 0.03 39.44
N ARG A 104 9.96 0.36 38.19
CA ARG A 104 10.45 -0.35 37.01
C ARG A 104 10.85 0.61 35.93
N LEU A 105 12.01 0.36 35.31
CA LEU A 105 12.48 0.99 34.09
C LEU A 105 12.90 -0.09 33.14
N TYR A 106 12.41 0.00 31.91
CA TYR A 106 12.86 -0.83 30.80
C TYR A 106 13.22 0.07 29.64
N PHE A 107 14.42 -0.06 29.12
CA PHE A 107 14.87 0.59 27.91
C PHE A 107 15.44 -0.46 26.98
N SER A 108 15.04 -0.41 25.72
CA SER A 108 15.65 -1.20 24.66
C SER A 108 15.89 -0.37 23.43
N ASN A 109 16.95 -0.73 22.73
CA ASN A 109 17.33 -0.12 21.48
C ASN A 109 17.87 -1.16 20.52
N PHE A 110 17.55 -1.00 19.23
CA PHE A 110 17.94 -1.92 18.17
C PHE A 110 18.24 -1.14 16.89
N GLY A 111 19.27 -1.56 16.14
CA GLY A 111 19.51 -1.15 14.75
C GLY A 111 20.30 0.16 14.57
N TYR A 112 20.97 0.71 15.59
CA TYR A 112 21.78 1.90 15.41
C TYR A 112 23.08 1.63 14.65
N GLY A 113 23.45 2.58 13.78
CA GLY A 113 24.68 2.54 13.01
C GLY A 113 24.46 2.44 11.50
N GLY A 114 23.27 2.82 10.99
CA GLY A 114 22.94 2.86 9.57
C GLY A 114 22.16 1.64 9.08
N ASP A 115 21.49 0.91 9.96
CA ASP A 115 20.45 -0.04 9.53
C ASP A 115 19.19 0.74 9.14
N PRO A 116 18.42 0.27 8.13
CA PRO A 116 17.25 0.98 7.62
C PRO A 116 16.12 1.05 8.65
N ASN A 117 16.18 0.21 9.68
CA ASN A 117 15.18 0.16 10.74
C ASN A 117 15.85 0.33 12.10
N VAL A 118 15.43 1.37 12.81
CA VAL A 118 15.88 1.64 14.19
C VAL A 118 14.66 1.69 15.10
N VAL A 119 14.74 1.00 16.22
CA VAL A 119 13.65 1.00 17.21
C VAL A 119 14.23 1.25 18.60
N SER A 120 13.67 2.21 19.32
CA SER A 120 13.94 2.46 20.74
C SER A 120 12.64 2.44 21.53
N VAL A 121 12.62 1.78 22.66
CA VAL A 121 11.47 1.70 23.56
C VAL A 121 11.91 2.03 24.97
N LEU A 122 11.21 2.94 25.62
CA LEU A 122 11.39 3.28 27.04
C LEU A 122 10.06 3.07 27.76
N ARG A 123 10.07 2.30 28.83
CA ARG A 123 8.94 2.12 29.74
C ARG A 123 9.37 2.40 31.17
N ILE A 124 8.63 3.25 31.84
CA ILE A 124 8.88 3.63 33.24
C ILE A 124 7.55 3.46 33.98
N SER A 125 7.59 2.84 35.13
CA SER A 125 6.40 2.78 35.97
C SER A 125 6.72 2.94 37.44
N LYS A 126 5.83 3.60 38.14
CA LYS A 126 5.87 3.76 39.58
C LYS A 126 4.58 3.28 40.19
N ASN A 127 4.56 2.01 40.58
CA ASN A 127 3.47 1.33 41.28
C ASN A 127 2.08 1.87 40.87
N LYS A 128 1.31 2.40 41.80
CA LYS A 128 -0.05 2.91 41.59
C LYS A 128 -0.13 4.34 41.02
N TRP A 129 1.02 5.00 40.80
CA TRP A 129 1.04 6.42 40.46
C TRP A 129 0.98 6.70 38.98
N TYR A 130 1.90 6.10 38.22
CA TYR A 130 1.96 6.33 36.81
C TYR A 130 2.66 5.21 36.03
N MET A 131 2.32 5.13 34.77
CA MET A 131 3.04 4.39 33.74
C MET A 131 3.35 5.37 32.60
N PHE A 132 4.62 5.40 32.19
CA PHE A 132 5.08 6.15 31.03
C PHE A 132 5.65 5.18 30.03
N ASP A 133 5.24 5.31 28.78
CA ASP A 133 5.83 4.60 27.65
C ASP A 133 6.23 5.60 26.57
N ALA A 134 7.40 5.37 25.98
CA ALA A 134 7.88 6.10 24.83
C ALA A 134 8.49 5.14 23.83
N SER A 135 8.24 5.39 22.57
CA SER A 135 8.88 4.67 21.48
C SER A 135 9.34 5.62 20.39
N PHE A 136 10.48 5.30 19.83
CA PHE A 136 11.00 5.93 18.63
C PHE A 136 11.27 4.85 17.61
N ARG A 137 10.78 5.03 16.39
CA ARG A 137 11.08 4.18 15.26
C ARG A 137 11.50 5.04 14.08
N HIS A 138 12.59 4.65 13.48
CA HIS A 138 13.09 5.19 12.22
C HIS A 138 13.05 4.09 11.18
N ASP A 139 12.39 4.35 10.06
CA ASP A 139 12.38 3.48 8.89
C ASP A 139 12.94 4.26 7.71
N GLU A 140 13.87 3.67 7.01
CA GLU A 140 14.42 4.19 5.77
C GLU A 140 14.05 3.23 4.64
N ASN A 141 13.22 3.71 3.72
CA ASN A 141 12.75 2.94 2.58
C ASN A 141 13.52 3.38 1.34
N PHE A 142 14.29 2.49 0.78
CA PHE A 142 14.90 2.67 -0.52
C PHE A 142 13.95 2.10 -1.58
N TRP A 143 13.68 2.90 -2.58
CA TRP A 143 12.99 2.48 -3.78
C TRP A 143 13.92 2.77 -4.93
N ASP A 144 14.44 1.75 -5.54
CA ASP A 144 15.20 1.90 -6.76
C ASP A 144 14.37 1.38 -7.92
N TYR A 145 13.95 2.32 -8.74
CA TYR A 145 13.25 2.00 -9.97
C TYR A 145 14.25 1.72 -11.09
N SER A 146 15.07 0.69 -10.91
CA SER A 146 16.04 0.28 -11.92
C SER A 146 15.41 -0.02 -13.29
N LEU A 147 14.11 -0.27 -13.32
CA LEU A 147 13.32 -0.34 -14.55
C LEU A 147 13.36 0.94 -15.36
N LEU A 148 13.54 2.09 -14.70
CA LEU A 148 13.70 3.39 -15.35
C LEU A 148 15.15 3.64 -15.73
N ALA A 149 16.10 3.06 -15.01
CA ALA A 149 17.52 3.23 -15.25
C ALA A 149 17.98 2.56 -16.54
N ASN A 150 17.48 1.37 -16.81
CA ASN A 150 17.78 0.63 -18.02
C ASN A 150 16.59 -0.30 -18.36
N PRO A 151 15.45 0.26 -18.72
CA PRO A 151 14.27 -0.53 -19.06
C PRO A 151 14.47 -1.36 -20.31
N TYR A 152 15.51 -1.06 -21.06
CA TYR A 152 15.84 -1.70 -22.31
C TYR A 152 17.36 -1.67 -22.52
N ASN A 153 17.95 -2.77 -22.91
CA ASN A 153 19.35 -2.83 -23.30
C ASN A 153 19.47 -2.37 -24.75
N PRO A 154 19.79 -1.08 -25.03
CA PRO A 154 19.78 -0.59 -26.40
C PRO A 154 20.88 -1.29 -27.19
N ALA A 155 20.61 -1.56 -28.44
CA ALA A 155 21.63 -1.98 -29.37
C ALA A 155 22.78 -0.95 -29.34
N PRO A 156 24.04 -1.37 -29.41
CA PRO A 156 25.15 -0.45 -29.46
C PRO A 156 24.95 0.55 -30.61
N PRO A 157 25.30 1.82 -30.40
CA PRO A 157 25.14 2.82 -31.45
C PRO A 157 25.93 2.39 -32.72
N PRO A 158 25.42 2.71 -33.90
CA PRO A 158 26.14 2.49 -35.14
C PRO A 158 27.55 3.09 -35.06
N ALA A 159 28.53 2.47 -35.71
CA ALA A 159 29.93 2.89 -35.65
C ALA A 159 30.18 4.38 -36.00
N ASN A 160 29.29 5.00 -36.77
CA ASN A 160 29.34 6.41 -37.15
C ASN A 160 28.30 7.29 -36.39
N ALA A 161 27.80 6.82 -35.28
CA ALA A 161 26.84 7.61 -34.49
C ALA A 161 27.53 8.86 -33.93
N PRO A 162 26.88 10.03 -33.99
CA PRO A 162 27.37 11.23 -33.31
C PRO A 162 27.45 11.00 -31.81
N ALA A 163 28.30 11.78 -31.12
CA ALA A 163 28.56 11.60 -29.68
C ALA A 163 27.28 11.71 -28.81
N ASN A 164 26.26 12.40 -29.31
CA ASN A 164 24.98 12.57 -28.68
C ASN A 164 23.87 11.68 -29.29
N PHE A 165 24.25 10.63 -30.00
CA PHE A 165 23.30 9.69 -30.57
C PHE A 165 22.41 9.06 -29.50
N ASN A 166 21.11 9.18 -29.66
CA ASN A 166 20.16 8.47 -28.82
C ASN A 166 19.80 7.12 -29.44
N PRO A 167 20.28 6.00 -28.89
CA PRO A 167 19.96 4.67 -29.40
C PRO A 167 18.47 4.36 -29.44
N ILE A 168 17.67 5.04 -28.63
CA ILE A 168 16.22 4.88 -28.61
C ILE A 168 15.54 5.44 -29.85
N ALA A 169 16.18 6.35 -30.57
CA ALA A 169 15.67 6.84 -31.83
C ALA A 169 15.42 5.72 -32.86
N THR A 170 16.10 4.61 -32.72
CA THR A 170 15.95 3.40 -33.55
C THR A 170 15.25 2.25 -32.82
N ALA A 171 14.96 2.43 -31.51
CA ALA A 171 14.32 1.41 -30.71
C ALA A 171 12.81 1.28 -31.04
N PRO A 172 12.19 0.16 -30.69
CA PRO A 172 10.74 0.05 -30.78
C PRO A 172 10.04 1.17 -30.04
N PRO A 173 8.92 1.66 -30.52
CA PRO A 173 8.14 2.67 -29.84
C PRO A 173 7.70 2.09 -28.49
N ASN A 174 7.79 2.76 -27.42
CA ASN A 174 7.48 2.40 -26.04
C ASN A 174 8.71 2.21 -25.15
N VAL A 175 9.89 2.51 -25.64
CA VAL A 175 11.11 2.43 -24.84
C VAL A 175 11.45 3.82 -24.32
N LEU A 176 11.64 3.92 -23.02
CA LEU A 176 12.11 5.15 -22.36
C LEU A 176 13.50 5.51 -22.88
N ASN A 177 13.77 6.80 -22.99
CA ASN A 177 15.09 7.29 -23.35
C ASN A 177 16.10 6.95 -22.25
N THR A 178 16.97 5.97 -22.50
CA THR A 178 17.94 5.51 -21.49
C THR A 178 18.93 6.59 -21.08
N ALA A 179 19.25 7.55 -21.95
CA ALA A 179 20.15 8.64 -21.61
C ALA A 179 19.53 9.59 -20.57
N VAL A 180 18.26 9.93 -20.73
CA VAL A 180 17.49 10.73 -19.76
C VAL A 180 17.35 9.97 -18.46
N VAL A 181 16.97 8.71 -18.53
CA VAL A 181 16.76 7.87 -17.37
C VAL A 181 18.07 7.63 -16.61
N ALA A 182 19.18 7.47 -17.29
CA ALA A 182 20.51 7.30 -16.67
C ALA A 182 20.97 8.56 -15.89
N THR A 183 20.51 9.73 -16.25
CA THR A 183 20.80 10.99 -15.54
C THR A 183 19.77 11.34 -14.49
N SER A 184 18.60 10.71 -14.50
CA SER A 184 17.56 10.92 -13.49
C SER A 184 17.97 10.26 -12.16
N PRO A 185 17.60 10.84 -11.03
CA PRO A 185 17.82 10.19 -9.74
C PRO A 185 16.93 8.95 -9.65
N HIS A 186 17.56 7.79 -9.43
CA HIS A 186 16.88 6.50 -9.34
C HIS A 186 16.70 6.06 -7.90
N LEU A 187 17.49 6.62 -7.00
CA LEU A 187 17.50 6.27 -5.61
C LEU A 187 16.52 7.17 -4.84
N TYR A 188 15.39 6.61 -4.45
CA TYR A 188 14.37 7.30 -3.70
C TYR A 188 14.41 6.80 -2.26
N ASN A 189 15.08 7.57 -1.41
CA ASN A 189 15.23 7.28 -0.01
C ASN A 189 14.28 8.12 0.81
N THR A 190 13.15 7.54 1.19
CA THR A 190 12.21 8.17 2.11
C THR A 190 12.50 7.75 3.54
N ARG A 191 12.61 8.73 4.44
CA ARG A 191 12.85 8.56 5.87
C ARG A 191 11.57 8.82 6.64
N ARG A 192 11.12 7.80 7.35
CA ARG A 192 9.96 7.89 8.22
C ARG A 192 10.40 7.80 9.67
N ASN A 193 10.13 8.85 10.45
CA ASN A 193 10.34 8.86 11.89
C ASN A 193 8.99 8.83 12.59
N MET A 194 8.83 7.91 13.52
CA MET A 194 7.63 7.75 14.32
C MET A 194 8.01 7.84 15.80
N GLN A 195 7.34 8.71 16.51
CA GLN A 195 7.52 8.91 17.96
C GLN A 195 6.16 8.75 18.61
N SER A 196 6.13 7.99 19.70
CA SER A 196 4.94 7.80 20.50
C SER A 196 5.29 7.97 21.97
N TYR A 197 4.49 8.76 22.67
CA TYR A 197 4.63 9.02 24.10
C TYR A 197 3.27 8.82 24.76
N GLY A 198 3.24 8.00 25.80
CA GLY A 198 2.04 7.71 26.57
C GLY A 198 2.29 7.92 28.06
N VAL A 199 1.34 8.54 28.75
CA VAL A 199 1.32 8.64 30.22
C VAL A 199 -0.02 8.14 30.70
N THR A 200 0.00 7.16 31.57
CA THR A 200 -1.18 6.71 32.32
C THR A 200 -0.99 7.09 33.77
N ILE A 201 -1.90 7.91 34.29
CA ILE A 201 -1.91 8.39 35.66
C ILE A 201 -2.93 7.59 36.45
N LEU A 202 -2.57 7.17 37.66
CA LEU A 202 -3.41 6.37 38.58
C LEU A 202 -3.94 5.08 37.93
N PRO A 203 -3.06 4.20 37.38
CA PRO A 203 -3.47 3.05 36.57
C PRO A 203 -4.41 2.08 37.27
N ASP A 204 -4.34 1.96 38.58
CA ASP A 204 -5.12 1.04 39.40
C ASP A 204 -6.37 1.69 40.05
N SER A 205 -6.60 3.00 39.83
CA SER A 205 -7.69 3.71 40.46
C SER A 205 -9.02 3.52 39.73
N LYS A 206 -10.10 3.94 40.40
CA LYS A 206 -11.44 3.98 39.80
C LYS A 206 -11.55 4.98 38.65
N ILE A 207 -10.69 6.01 38.67
CA ILE A 207 -10.51 6.96 37.57
C ILE A 207 -9.05 6.86 37.13
N ARG A 208 -8.84 6.56 35.86
CA ARG A 208 -7.52 6.51 35.22
C ARG A 208 -7.46 7.54 34.12
N LEU A 209 -6.42 8.38 34.13
CA LEU A 209 -6.17 9.35 33.06
C LEU A 209 -5.10 8.81 32.10
N ARG A 210 -5.32 9.04 30.82
CA ARG A 210 -4.40 8.66 29.75
C ARG A 210 -4.09 9.89 28.90
N LEU A 211 -2.82 10.21 28.76
CA LEU A 211 -2.31 11.25 27.87
C LEU A 211 -1.44 10.59 26.81
N GLY A 212 -1.59 11.01 25.59
CA GLY A 212 -0.80 10.48 24.49
C GLY A 212 -0.37 11.57 23.51
N PHE A 213 0.82 11.40 22.95
CA PHE A 213 1.31 12.20 21.86
C PHE A 213 2.03 11.30 20.86
N ASN A 214 1.60 11.36 19.60
CA ASN A 214 2.27 10.69 18.50
C ASN A 214 2.72 11.71 17.46
N HIS A 215 3.97 11.57 17.01
CA HIS A 215 4.52 12.35 15.92
C HIS A 215 5.05 11.42 14.84
N THR A 216 4.63 11.63 13.60
CA THR A 216 5.17 10.93 12.45
C THR A 216 5.63 11.96 11.43
N SER A 217 6.85 11.82 10.94
CA SER A 217 7.35 12.57 9.78
C SER A 217 7.78 11.60 8.68
N ASN A 218 7.50 11.96 7.44
CA ASN A 218 7.96 11.22 6.26
C ASN A 218 8.54 12.23 5.27
N ASN A 219 9.85 12.15 5.08
CA ASN A 219 10.60 13.11 4.28
C ASN A 219 11.56 12.40 3.33
N GLY A 220 11.84 13.03 2.22
CA GLY A 220 12.82 12.56 1.25
C GLY A 220 12.31 12.50 -0.16
N PRO A 221 13.18 12.16 -1.12
CA PRO A 221 12.80 12.01 -2.49
C PRO A 221 11.84 10.83 -2.68
N ALA A 222 10.87 11.02 -3.52
CA ALA A 222 9.92 10.02 -3.97
C ALA A 222 9.71 10.18 -5.47
N PHE A 223 9.05 9.20 -6.03
CA PHE A 223 8.70 9.18 -7.45
C PHE A 223 7.24 9.55 -7.63
N THR A 224 6.94 10.32 -8.67
CA THR A 224 5.59 10.61 -9.12
C THR A 224 5.51 10.59 -10.64
N THR A 225 4.31 10.47 -11.18
CA THR A 225 4.04 10.53 -12.62
C THR A 225 2.99 11.58 -12.92
N ASP A 226 3.02 12.08 -14.12
CA ASP A 226 1.98 12.91 -14.70
C ASP A 226 1.76 12.54 -16.16
N HIS A 227 0.52 12.66 -16.61
CA HIS A 227 0.11 12.31 -17.97
C HIS A 227 -0.59 13.48 -18.65
N GLU A 228 0.16 14.25 -19.40
CA GLU A 228 -0.35 15.35 -20.21
C GLU A 228 0.03 15.14 -21.69
N GLY A 229 -0.55 14.10 -22.27
CA GLY A 229 -0.26 13.65 -23.63
C GLY A 229 0.95 12.70 -23.76
N THR A 230 1.81 12.62 -22.76
CA THR A 230 2.86 11.63 -22.58
C THR A 230 3.00 11.29 -21.10
N GLU A 231 3.42 10.07 -20.81
CA GLU A 231 3.81 9.68 -19.45
C GLU A 231 5.14 10.35 -19.09
N GLN A 232 5.15 11.02 -17.93
CA GLN A 232 6.33 11.67 -17.38
C GLN A 232 6.61 11.14 -15.96
N TYR A 233 7.89 11.01 -15.66
CA TYR A 233 8.37 10.58 -14.35
C TYR A 233 9.12 11.74 -13.68
N PHE A 234 8.74 12.07 -12.47
CA PHE A 234 9.29 13.21 -11.75
C PHE A 234 9.81 12.83 -10.38
N LEU A 235 10.86 13.51 -9.96
CA LEU A 235 11.29 13.52 -8.58
C LEU A 235 10.37 14.42 -7.76
N GLN A 236 9.75 13.85 -6.73
CA GLN A 236 8.96 14.59 -5.77
C GLN A 236 9.64 14.56 -4.39
N ASN A 237 9.81 15.70 -3.78
CA ASN A 237 10.29 15.77 -2.41
C ASN A 237 9.12 15.69 -1.45
N LEU A 238 9.00 14.59 -0.73
CA LEU A 238 8.01 14.43 0.31
C LEU A 238 8.40 15.21 1.55
N SER A 239 7.44 15.90 2.13
CA SER A 239 7.56 16.58 3.42
C SER A 239 6.22 16.51 4.13
N ASN A 240 6.00 15.36 4.79
CA ASN A 240 4.75 15.07 5.46
C ASN A 240 4.96 14.94 6.96
N THR A 241 4.08 15.52 7.73
CA THR A 241 4.08 15.39 9.20
C THR A 241 2.68 15.14 9.71
N MET A 242 2.56 14.30 10.73
CA MET A 242 1.32 14.06 11.46
C MET A 242 1.59 14.17 12.94
N ASN A 243 0.82 14.99 13.64
CA ASN A 243 0.79 15.09 15.08
C ASN A 243 -0.56 14.63 15.59
N GLN A 244 -0.57 13.78 16.60
CA GLN A 244 -1.78 13.30 17.23
C GLN A 244 -1.67 13.46 18.74
N TYR A 245 -2.63 14.13 19.33
CA TYR A 245 -2.77 14.31 20.77
C TYR A 245 -3.96 13.48 21.24
N ARG A 246 -3.80 12.82 22.37
CA ARG A 246 -4.86 12.01 22.97
C ARG A 246 -5.03 12.38 24.44
N LEU A 247 -6.29 12.58 24.81
CA LEU A 247 -6.73 12.70 26.20
C LEU A 247 -7.77 11.60 26.45
N GLY A 248 -7.50 10.71 27.39
CA GLY A 248 -8.38 9.61 27.72
C GLY A 248 -8.70 9.53 29.20
N VAL A 249 -9.92 9.12 29.52
CA VAL A 249 -10.37 8.89 30.89
C VAL A 249 -11.10 7.55 30.95
N ASP A 250 -10.73 6.71 31.91
CA ASP A 250 -11.45 5.47 32.19
C ASP A 250 -12.14 5.57 33.54
N PHE A 251 -13.41 5.14 33.57
CA PHE A 251 -14.26 5.10 34.75
C PHE A 251 -14.55 3.64 35.12
N ARG A 252 -14.21 3.25 36.36
CA ARG A 252 -14.36 1.90 36.91
C ARG A 252 -15.14 1.92 38.23
N PHE A 253 -16.23 2.67 38.28
CA PHE A 253 -17.04 2.80 39.50
C PHE A 253 -17.93 1.58 39.74
N LEU A 254 -18.40 0.94 38.67
CA LEU A 254 -19.22 -0.26 38.76
C LEU A 254 -18.33 -1.51 38.73
N PRO A 255 -18.65 -2.54 39.54
CA PRO A 255 -17.94 -3.79 39.51
C PRO A 255 -17.92 -4.40 38.11
N ARG A 256 -16.76 -4.88 37.69
CA ARG A 256 -16.61 -5.55 36.38
C ARG A 256 -17.10 -4.73 35.18
N THR A 257 -17.11 -3.40 35.34
CA THR A 257 -17.51 -2.49 34.26
C THR A 257 -16.46 -1.41 34.08
N ASN A 258 -16.04 -1.21 32.85
CA ASN A 258 -15.14 -0.16 32.43
C ASN A 258 -15.80 0.68 31.35
N ILE A 259 -15.78 1.98 31.52
CA ILE A 259 -16.22 2.98 30.54
C ILE A 259 -15.01 3.84 30.25
N SER A 260 -14.68 4.00 28.98
CA SER A 260 -13.56 4.80 28.50
C SER A 260 -14.04 5.87 27.55
N TYR A 261 -13.56 7.08 27.77
CA TYR A 261 -13.68 8.19 26.83
C TYR A 261 -12.32 8.58 26.34
N ASP A 262 -12.18 8.80 25.04
CA ASP A 262 -10.98 9.30 24.40
C ASP A 262 -11.34 10.47 23.47
N GLU A 263 -10.61 11.55 23.62
CA GLU A 263 -10.56 12.68 22.72
C GLU A 263 -9.22 12.64 22.00
N ILE A 264 -9.23 12.65 20.67
CA ILE A 264 -8.04 12.53 19.84
C ILE A 264 -8.06 13.66 18.81
N TRP A 265 -6.99 14.46 18.77
CA TRP A 265 -6.77 15.51 17.76
C TRP A 265 -5.63 15.10 16.86
N SER A 266 -5.92 14.91 15.58
CA SER A 266 -4.93 14.57 14.57
C SER A 266 -4.75 15.73 13.59
N TYR A 267 -3.51 16.19 13.44
CA TYR A 267 -3.11 17.24 12.51
C TYR A 267 -2.12 16.67 11.49
N TYR A 268 -2.50 16.71 10.23
CA TYR A 268 -1.64 16.30 9.14
C TYR A 268 -1.25 17.52 8.29
N LYS A 269 0.02 17.55 7.92
CA LYS A 269 0.59 18.53 7.00
C LYS A 269 1.38 17.80 5.93
N ALA A 270 1.15 18.16 4.67
CA ALA A 270 1.95 17.70 3.55
C ALA A 270 2.23 18.90 2.64
N ASP A 271 3.50 19.06 2.31
CA ASP A 271 3.98 20.10 1.38
C ASP A 271 4.87 19.41 0.30
N PRO A 272 4.33 18.48 -0.50
CA PRO A 272 5.08 17.90 -1.60
C PRO A 272 5.25 18.94 -2.70
N GLY A 273 6.46 19.08 -3.18
CA GLY A 273 6.79 19.88 -4.35
C GLY A 273 7.44 19.03 -5.41
N THR A 274 7.03 19.19 -6.64
CA THR A 274 7.63 18.55 -7.81
C THR A 274 8.03 19.62 -8.79
N THR A 275 9.29 19.62 -9.17
CA THR A 275 9.81 20.53 -10.19
C THR A 275 10.82 19.76 -11.02
N ASP A 276 10.70 19.86 -12.32
CA ASP A 276 11.69 19.37 -13.23
C ASP A 276 11.83 20.36 -14.40
N GLU A 277 12.98 21.00 -14.45
CA GLU A 277 13.33 21.97 -15.49
C GLU A 277 14.46 21.43 -16.41
N ASN A 278 14.96 20.22 -16.15
CA ASN A 278 16.11 19.65 -16.84
C ASN A 278 15.80 18.32 -17.51
N LEU A 279 14.62 18.20 -18.07
CA LEU A 279 14.24 17.02 -18.83
C LEU A 279 14.99 17.01 -20.16
N GLN A 280 15.94 16.09 -20.33
CA GLN A 280 16.82 16.04 -21.50
C GLN A 280 16.41 14.97 -22.49
N PHE A 281 16.34 15.34 -23.74
CA PHE A 281 16.16 14.46 -24.87
C PHE A 281 17.34 14.63 -25.85
N PHE A 282 17.92 13.52 -26.30
CA PHE A 282 19.00 13.51 -27.29
C PHE A 282 18.44 13.16 -28.67
N PRO A 283 18.10 14.14 -29.48
CA PRO A 283 17.58 13.87 -30.82
C PRO A 283 18.63 13.18 -31.69
N SER A 284 18.19 12.32 -32.62
CA SER A 284 19.06 11.73 -33.62
C SER A 284 19.56 12.78 -34.63
N GLY A 285 20.67 12.55 -35.23
CA GLY A 285 21.21 13.41 -36.28
C GLY A 285 22.16 14.51 -35.81
N GLY A 286 22.72 14.41 -34.62
CA GLY A 286 23.82 15.31 -34.18
C GLY A 286 23.34 16.63 -33.56
N PHE A 287 22.06 16.75 -33.26
CA PHE A 287 21.56 17.90 -32.55
C PHE A 287 21.97 17.88 -31.06
N PRO A 288 22.15 19.06 -30.44
CA PRO A 288 22.45 19.14 -29.02
C PRO A 288 21.30 18.52 -28.20
N ALA A 289 21.58 18.10 -26.97
CA ALA A 289 20.60 17.67 -26.03
C ALA A 289 19.54 18.77 -25.84
N VAL A 290 18.30 18.38 -25.77
CA VAL A 290 17.17 19.27 -25.54
C VAL A 290 16.50 18.86 -24.24
N ASP A 291 16.22 19.82 -23.39
CA ASP A 291 15.49 19.59 -22.15
C ASP A 291 14.02 19.29 -22.50
N LEU A 292 13.70 18.00 -22.60
CA LEU A 292 12.36 17.49 -22.83
C LEU A 292 12.05 16.43 -21.81
N GLY A 293 10.78 16.31 -21.47
CA GLY A 293 10.31 15.17 -20.71
C GLY A 293 10.60 13.86 -21.46
N VAL A 294 10.50 12.77 -20.73
CA VAL A 294 10.58 11.45 -21.35
C VAL A 294 9.44 11.32 -22.34
N SER A 295 9.74 11.34 -23.61
CA SER A 295 8.72 11.21 -24.65
C SER A 295 8.35 9.74 -24.82
N TRP A 296 7.09 9.44 -24.60
CA TRP A 296 6.53 8.11 -24.84
C TRP A 296 6.00 7.94 -26.26
N ASN A 297 6.16 8.91 -27.11
CA ASN A 297 5.65 8.84 -28.46
C ASN A 297 6.45 7.87 -29.32
N GLY A 298 5.75 6.99 -29.95
CA GLY A 298 6.28 6.00 -30.86
C GLY A 298 6.90 6.57 -32.12
N PRO A 299 7.16 5.76 -33.15
CA PRO A 299 7.91 6.09 -34.37
C PRO A 299 7.59 7.40 -35.07
N PRO A 300 6.36 7.98 -35.01
CA PRO A 300 6.14 9.26 -35.64
C PRO A 300 6.92 10.42 -35.00
N CYS A 301 7.32 10.34 -33.72
CA CYS A 301 8.07 11.37 -33.00
C CYS A 301 9.60 11.11 -33.01
N ASN A 302 10.16 10.70 -34.10
CA ASN A 302 11.59 10.45 -34.15
C ASN A 302 12.16 11.00 -35.47
N PRO A 303 13.04 12.01 -35.41
CA PRO A 303 13.46 12.79 -34.24
C PRO A 303 12.40 13.79 -33.76
N ALA A 304 12.49 14.25 -32.51
CA ALA A 304 11.60 15.28 -31.94
C ALA A 304 11.75 16.63 -32.67
N PHE A 305 12.94 16.90 -33.16
CA PHE A 305 13.25 18.07 -33.97
C PHE A 305 13.81 17.66 -35.32
N GLN A 306 13.30 18.28 -36.36
CA GLN A 306 13.85 18.19 -37.72
C GLN A 306 15.06 19.13 -37.85
N PRO A 307 15.90 18.96 -38.89
CA PRO A 307 16.98 19.89 -39.21
C PRO A 307 16.48 21.35 -39.23
N GLY A 308 17.24 22.24 -38.61
CA GLY A 308 16.86 23.63 -38.47
C GLY A 308 16.06 24.00 -37.21
N GLY A 309 15.88 23.04 -36.27
CA GLY A 309 15.17 23.26 -35.00
C GLY A 309 13.66 23.26 -35.13
N VAL A 310 13.13 22.74 -36.22
CA VAL A 310 11.68 22.59 -36.45
C VAL A 310 11.16 21.42 -35.63
N VAL A 311 10.10 21.67 -34.84
CA VAL A 311 9.46 20.60 -34.08
C VAL A 311 8.85 19.57 -35.00
N ASN A 312 9.10 18.29 -34.71
CA ASN A 312 8.38 17.21 -35.35
C ASN A 312 6.91 17.24 -34.92
N PRO A 313 5.96 17.44 -35.85
CA PRO A 313 4.56 17.59 -35.52
C PRO A 313 3.92 16.35 -34.91
N SER A 314 4.64 15.22 -34.89
CA SER A 314 4.17 13.98 -34.27
C SER A 314 4.61 13.81 -32.79
N CYS A 315 5.32 14.80 -32.24
CA CYS A 315 5.82 14.75 -30.88
C CYS A 315 4.87 15.37 -29.86
N SER A 316 4.86 14.79 -28.66
CA SER A 316 4.42 15.43 -27.43
C SER A 316 5.48 15.22 -26.36
N ALA A 317 5.86 16.25 -25.63
CA ALA A 317 6.87 16.13 -24.57
C ALA A 317 6.81 17.35 -23.65
N PHE A 318 7.18 17.20 -22.38
CA PHE A 318 7.36 18.30 -21.45
C PHE A 318 8.75 18.90 -21.59
N TYR A 319 8.85 20.21 -21.40
CA TYR A 319 10.12 20.95 -21.26
C TYR A 319 10.40 21.28 -19.81
N SER A 320 9.36 21.70 -19.11
CA SER A 320 9.42 21.96 -17.70
C SER A 320 8.10 21.60 -17.07
N TYR A 321 8.17 21.19 -15.82
CA TYR A 321 7.03 20.85 -15.00
C TYR A 321 7.24 21.37 -13.59
N SER A 322 6.18 21.91 -13.00
CA SER A 322 6.16 22.31 -11.61
C SER A 322 4.80 22.01 -11.01
N SER A 323 4.79 21.36 -9.86
CA SER A 323 3.59 21.11 -9.09
C SER A 323 3.83 21.34 -7.61
N HIS A 324 2.89 21.98 -6.95
CA HIS A 324 2.92 22.12 -5.51
C HIS A 324 1.52 21.97 -4.91
N ARG A 325 1.47 21.41 -3.69
CA ARG A 325 0.20 21.13 -3.03
C ARG A 325 0.37 21.21 -1.51
N ARG A 326 -0.06 22.31 -0.94
CA ARG A 326 0.01 22.52 0.50
C ARG A 326 -1.24 21.96 1.18
N THR A 327 -1.17 20.71 1.63
CA THR A 327 -2.28 19.99 2.26
C THR A 327 -2.26 20.16 3.77
N ARG A 328 -3.43 20.44 4.34
CA ARG A 328 -3.66 20.49 5.79
C ARG A 328 -4.92 19.71 6.11
N LEU A 329 -4.82 18.84 7.11
CA LEU A 329 -5.96 18.08 7.61
C LEU A 329 -6.02 18.21 9.12
N ASN A 330 -7.21 18.51 9.61
CA ASN A 330 -7.54 18.54 11.04
C ASN A 330 -8.66 17.52 11.28
N ALA A 331 -8.41 16.55 12.16
CA ALA A 331 -9.33 15.46 12.42
C ALA A 331 -9.52 15.23 13.92
N PRO A 332 -10.43 16.00 14.57
CA PRO A 332 -10.88 15.68 15.91
C PRO A 332 -11.72 14.39 15.90
N THR A 333 -11.45 13.53 16.86
CA THR A 333 -12.14 12.25 17.02
C THR A 333 -12.52 12.04 18.47
N GLU A 334 -13.80 11.82 18.70
CA GLU A 334 -14.37 11.47 19.98
C GLU A 334 -14.71 9.99 19.99
N GLN A 335 -14.32 9.29 21.05
CA GLN A 335 -14.58 7.87 21.19
C GLN A 335 -15.05 7.55 22.60
N VAL A 336 -16.18 6.87 22.69
CA VAL A 336 -16.67 6.26 23.91
C VAL A 336 -16.64 4.76 23.75
N SER A 337 -16.14 4.03 24.73
CA SER A 337 -16.24 2.57 24.75
C SER A 337 -16.62 2.09 26.15
N PHE A 338 -17.34 1.00 26.20
CA PHE A 338 -17.67 0.33 27.45
C PHE A 338 -17.54 -1.17 27.34
N GLN A 339 -17.22 -1.80 28.44
CA GLN A 339 -17.22 -3.25 28.60
C GLN A 339 -17.77 -3.56 30.01
N SER A 340 -18.72 -4.48 30.09
CA SER A 340 -19.36 -4.86 31.33
C SER A 340 -19.64 -6.34 31.40
N THR A 341 -19.30 -6.93 32.54
CA THR A 341 -19.72 -8.26 32.99
C THR A 341 -20.40 -8.16 34.37
N PHE A 342 -21.10 -7.04 34.59
CA PHE A 342 -21.83 -6.78 35.85
C PHE A 342 -22.81 -7.90 36.15
N ILE A 343 -23.55 -8.34 35.13
CA ILE A 343 -24.41 -9.54 35.21
C ILE A 343 -23.53 -10.74 34.81
N PRO A 344 -23.35 -11.72 35.71
CA PRO A 344 -22.39 -12.81 35.45
C PRO A 344 -22.65 -13.64 34.19
N THR A 345 -23.91 -13.70 33.75
CA THR A 345 -24.35 -14.44 32.55
C THR A 345 -24.37 -13.58 31.30
N LEU A 346 -24.12 -12.27 31.41
CA LEU A 346 -24.20 -11.34 30.29
C LEU A 346 -22.95 -10.48 30.19
N GLN A 347 -22.22 -10.65 29.12
CA GLN A 347 -21.12 -9.77 28.76
C GLN A 347 -21.60 -8.77 27.71
N LEU A 348 -21.41 -7.49 27.98
CA LEU A 348 -21.73 -6.41 27.07
C LEU A 348 -20.45 -5.64 26.71
N SER A 349 -20.34 -5.25 25.45
CA SER A 349 -19.31 -4.33 24.96
C SER A 349 -19.93 -3.36 23.97
N GLY A 350 -19.39 -2.16 23.94
CA GLY A 350 -19.81 -1.17 22.96
C GLY A 350 -18.73 -0.15 22.71
N LYS A 351 -18.76 0.39 21.51
CA LYS A 351 -17.89 1.46 21.05
C LYS A 351 -18.69 2.42 20.18
N PHE A 352 -18.56 3.68 20.46
CA PHE A 352 -19.04 4.76 19.60
C PHE A 352 -17.86 5.64 19.24
N MET A 353 -17.75 6.02 17.97
CA MET A 353 -16.70 6.92 17.47
C MET A 353 -17.30 7.91 16.49
N TYR A 354 -16.96 9.17 16.68
CA TYR A 354 -17.24 10.25 15.75
C TYR A 354 -15.96 10.96 15.36
N THR A 355 -15.76 11.19 14.06
CA THR A 355 -14.65 11.97 13.52
C THR A 355 -15.19 12.95 12.51
N GLY A 356 -14.88 14.24 12.68
CA GLY A 356 -15.10 15.27 11.68
C GLY A 356 -13.76 15.80 11.20
N SER A 357 -13.30 15.34 10.04
CA SER A 357 -11.99 15.74 9.52
C SER A 357 -12.15 16.77 8.40
N ASP A 358 -11.44 17.88 8.50
CA ASP A 358 -11.43 18.94 7.49
C ASP A 358 -10.10 18.88 6.72
N LEU A 359 -10.18 18.71 5.41
CA LEU A 359 -9.06 18.70 4.47
C LEU A 359 -9.07 20.02 3.69
N ASN A 360 -7.92 20.68 3.66
CA ASN A 360 -7.74 21.88 2.86
C ASN A 360 -6.41 21.82 2.10
N VAL A 361 -6.45 22.12 0.81
CA VAL A 361 -5.28 22.34 -0.03
C VAL A 361 -5.29 23.80 -0.45
N TYR A 362 -4.47 24.60 0.23
CA TYR A 362 -4.52 26.06 0.09
C TYR A 362 -3.85 26.57 -1.19
N ASN A 363 -2.78 25.95 -1.60
CA ASN A 363 -1.99 26.40 -2.73
C ASN A 363 -1.77 25.21 -3.67
N TYR A 364 -2.87 24.73 -4.25
CA TYR A 364 -2.73 23.80 -5.38
C TYR A 364 -2.28 24.57 -6.60
N GLY A 365 -1.27 24.07 -7.25
CA GLY A 365 -0.83 24.60 -8.53
C GLY A 365 0.01 23.59 -9.28
N GLN A 366 -0.26 23.46 -10.56
CA GLN A 366 0.45 22.64 -11.51
C GLN A 366 0.68 23.47 -12.77
N SER A 367 1.87 23.42 -13.31
CA SER A 367 2.17 24.06 -14.57
C SER A 367 3.16 23.25 -15.38
N PHE A 368 3.02 23.24 -16.66
CA PHE A 368 4.00 22.68 -17.58
C PHE A 368 4.16 23.53 -18.83
N SER A 369 5.27 23.34 -19.48
CA SER A 369 5.58 23.87 -20.80
C SER A 369 6.11 22.72 -21.66
N GLY A 370 5.63 22.60 -22.89
CA GLY A 370 6.04 21.51 -23.74
C GLY A 370 5.37 21.44 -25.10
N LEU A 371 5.52 20.29 -25.74
CA LEU A 371 4.83 19.91 -26.95
C LEU A 371 3.58 19.12 -26.61
N VAL A 372 2.43 19.68 -26.94
CA VAL A 372 1.13 19.02 -26.72
C VAL A 372 0.41 18.87 -28.05
N SER A 373 -0.36 17.78 -28.18
CA SER A 373 -1.15 17.51 -29.40
C SER A 373 -0.34 17.47 -30.68
N ARG A 374 0.94 17.14 -30.58
CA ARG A 374 1.87 16.84 -31.70
C ARG A 374 2.15 17.98 -32.69
N ASN A 375 1.58 19.14 -32.51
CA ASN A 375 1.72 20.23 -33.49
C ASN A 375 2.03 21.59 -32.87
N PHE A 376 1.92 21.70 -31.53
CA PHE A 376 1.93 23.01 -30.89
C PHE A 376 2.84 22.99 -29.68
N LEU A 377 3.55 24.10 -29.49
CA LEU A 377 4.14 24.45 -28.22
C LEU A 377 3.01 24.91 -27.29
N SER A 378 2.92 24.34 -26.12
CA SER A 378 1.89 24.66 -25.15
C SER A 378 2.49 25.03 -23.80
N ASN A 379 1.90 26.05 -23.20
CA ASN A 379 2.05 26.33 -21.78
C ASN A 379 0.69 26.08 -21.11
N TYR A 380 0.71 25.38 -20.02
CA TYR A 380 -0.48 25.04 -19.25
C TYR A 380 -0.25 25.33 -17.78
N ALA A 381 -1.25 25.85 -17.12
CA ALA A 381 -1.29 25.98 -15.68
C ALA A 381 -2.69 25.67 -15.16
N ASP A 382 -2.76 24.92 -14.08
CA ASP A 382 -3.97 24.62 -13.34
C ASP A 382 -3.74 24.95 -11.87
N PHE A 383 -4.63 25.73 -11.27
CA PHE A 383 -4.51 26.16 -9.89
C PHE A 383 -5.86 26.44 -9.26
N GLY A 384 -5.92 26.29 -7.95
CA GLY A 384 -7.11 26.63 -7.18
C GLY A 384 -7.10 26.02 -5.78
N PRO A 385 -8.04 26.43 -4.92
CA PRO A 385 -8.24 25.79 -3.64
C PRO A 385 -9.00 24.47 -3.79
N ILE A 386 -8.64 23.51 -2.95
CA ILE A 386 -9.41 22.28 -2.74
C ILE A 386 -9.81 22.24 -1.27
N SER A 387 -11.07 21.97 -0.99
CA SER A 387 -11.56 21.73 0.36
C SER A 387 -12.40 20.45 0.38
N GLY A 388 -12.29 19.72 1.45
CA GLY A 388 -13.08 18.52 1.65
C GLY A 388 -13.29 18.25 3.13
N ARG A 389 -14.36 17.56 3.44
CA ARG A 389 -14.66 17.13 4.79
C ARG A 389 -14.97 15.65 4.80
N HIS A 390 -14.35 14.92 5.70
CA HIS A 390 -14.65 13.51 5.93
C HIS A 390 -15.28 13.36 7.30
N VAL A 391 -16.56 13.03 7.34
CA VAL A 391 -17.30 12.80 8.58
C VAL A 391 -17.58 11.32 8.71
N THR A 392 -17.20 10.77 9.84
CA THR A 392 -17.32 9.34 10.11
C THR A 392 -17.99 9.12 11.45
N THR A 393 -18.99 8.24 11.47
CA THR A 393 -19.64 7.77 12.70
C THR A 393 -19.61 6.24 12.69
N TYR A 394 -19.09 5.65 13.76
CA TYR A 394 -19.11 4.20 13.98
C TYR A 394 -19.75 3.87 15.31
N THR A 395 -20.55 2.82 15.30
CA THR A 395 -21.12 2.23 16.50
C THR A 395 -20.96 0.71 16.40
N ASP A 396 -20.25 0.16 17.36
CA ASP A 396 -20.13 -1.28 17.55
C ASP A 396 -20.81 -1.66 18.86
N PHE A 397 -21.61 -2.69 18.85
CA PHE A 397 -22.22 -3.25 20.05
C PHE A 397 -22.11 -4.76 20.02
N GLY A 398 -21.66 -5.35 21.10
CA GLY A 398 -21.56 -6.79 21.28
C GLY A 398 -22.23 -7.25 22.58
N ALA A 399 -23.00 -8.30 22.50
CA ALA A 399 -23.61 -8.96 23.64
C ALA A 399 -23.31 -10.47 23.57
N THR A 400 -22.84 -11.04 24.67
CA THR A 400 -22.73 -12.49 24.85
C THR A 400 -23.55 -12.89 26.05
N TRP A 401 -24.61 -13.63 25.81
CA TRP A 401 -25.53 -14.10 26.85
C TRP A 401 -25.37 -15.60 27.05
N GLN A 402 -24.88 -15.99 28.21
CA GLN A 402 -24.85 -17.37 28.67
C GLN A 402 -26.23 -17.80 29.15
N ILE A 403 -27.03 -18.37 28.25
CA ILE A 403 -28.43 -18.76 28.54
C ILE A 403 -28.48 -19.99 29.46
N THR A 404 -27.65 -20.97 29.14
CA THR A 404 -27.41 -22.16 29.96
C THR A 404 -25.91 -22.40 30.12
N ARG A 405 -25.53 -23.39 30.93
CA ARG A 405 -24.11 -23.76 31.08
C ARG A 405 -23.45 -24.12 29.73
N ASP A 406 -24.21 -24.71 28.83
CA ASP A 406 -23.70 -25.28 27.59
C ASP A 406 -24.14 -24.50 26.34
N PHE A 407 -24.96 -23.46 26.48
CA PHE A 407 -25.44 -22.65 25.38
C PHE A 407 -25.32 -21.15 25.64
N SER A 408 -24.70 -20.45 24.69
CA SER A 408 -24.64 -18.99 24.67
C SER A 408 -25.15 -18.41 23.36
N LEU A 409 -25.72 -17.22 23.42
CA LEU A 409 -26.12 -16.41 22.29
C LEU A 409 -25.17 -15.22 22.22
N VAL A 410 -24.59 -15.03 21.05
CA VAL A 410 -23.73 -13.88 20.74
C VAL A 410 -24.44 -13.01 19.71
N ASP A 411 -24.54 -11.72 19.99
CA ASP A 411 -25.00 -10.71 19.06
C ASP A 411 -23.90 -9.68 18.84
N SER A 412 -23.64 -9.36 17.59
CA SER A 412 -22.62 -8.37 17.18
C SER A 412 -23.23 -7.45 16.14
N PHE A 413 -23.48 -6.23 16.55
CA PHE A 413 -24.04 -5.16 15.73
C PHE A 413 -22.95 -4.17 15.36
N HIS A 414 -22.92 -3.78 14.09
CA HIS A 414 -22.05 -2.74 13.56
C HIS A 414 -22.86 -1.75 12.72
N PHE A 415 -22.68 -0.48 13.01
CA PHE A 415 -23.16 0.62 12.19
C PHE A 415 -21.99 1.53 11.84
N GLY A 416 -21.80 1.79 10.56
CA GLY A 416 -20.83 2.74 10.04
C GLY A 416 -21.50 3.70 9.07
N ASN A 417 -21.24 4.97 9.21
CA ASN A 417 -21.67 5.99 8.27
C ASN A 417 -20.53 6.98 8.06
N TRP A 418 -20.17 7.19 6.80
CA TRP A 418 -19.23 8.23 6.44
C TRP A 418 -19.70 8.98 5.20
N HIS A 419 -19.32 10.24 5.08
CA HIS A 419 -19.60 11.06 3.92
C HIS A 419 -18.52 12.10 3.71
N ASP A 420 -18.24 12.37 2.43
CA ASP A 420 -17.17 13.23 1.94
C ASP A 420 -17.74 14.30 1.00
N PRO A 421 -18.22 15.43 1.52
CA PRO A 421 -18.42 16.62 0.69
C PRO A 421 -17.05 17.23 0.36
N ALA A 422 -16.79 17.47 -0.92
CA ALA A 422 -15.58 18.11 -1.39
C ALA A 422 -15.89 19.15 -2.46
N GLN A 423 -15.09 20.21 -2.49
CA GLN A 423 -15.12 21.23 -3.51
C GLN A 423 -13.74 21.48 -4.06
N TYR A 424 -13.64 21.56 -5.35
CA TYR A 424 -12.45 21.92 -6.08
C TYR A 424 -12.77 23.04 -7.06
N THR A 425 -12.06 24.14 -6.95
CA THR A 425 -12.08 25.21 -7.92
C THR A 425 -10.78 25.16 -8.70
N SER A 426 -10.84 24.93 -9.99
CA SER A 426 -9.68 24.89 -10.86
C SER A 426 -9.78 26.01 -11.89
N SER A 427 -8.69 26.73 -12.05
CA SER A 427 -8.50 27.71 -13.12
C SER A 427 -7.41 27.18 -14.03
N GLN A 428 -7.80 26.66 -15.17
CA GLN A 428 -6.90 26.11 -16.17
C GLN A 428 -6.60 27.15 -17.23
N CYS A 429 -5.33 27.45 -17.45
CA CYS A 429 -4.86 28.34 -18.47
C CYS A 429 -4.08 27.54 -19.51
N SER A 430 -4.44 27.64 -20.76
CA SER A 430 -3.77 26.96 -21.87
C SER A 430 -3.42 27.93 -22.99
N PHE A 431 -2.14 28.04 -23.28
CA PHE A 431 -1.64 28.87 -24.35
C PHE A 431 -0.85 28.03 -25.34
N PHE A 432 -1.18 28.17 -26.61
CA PHE A 432 -0.56 27.42 -27.69
C PHE A 432 0.18 28.37 -28.65
N SER A 433 1.27 27.92 -29.24
CA SER A 433 1.99 28.62 -30.30
C SER A 433 1.81 27.85 -31.60
N ASN A 434 1.41 28.57 -32.66
CA ASN A 434 1.39 27.99 -34.00
C ASN A 434 2.78 27.91 -34.66
N SER A 435 3.81 28.43 -34.02
CA SER A 435 5.17 28.33 -34.54
C SER A 435 5.69 26.91 -34.31
N LEU A 436 6.02 26.25 -35.41
CA LEU A 436 6.78 24.98 -35.40
C LEU A 436 8.27 25.23 -35.18
N ILE A 437 8.70 26.48 -35.11
CA ILE A 437 10.07 26.89 -34.84
C ILE A 437 10.16 27.23 -33.38
N ILE A 438 10.99 26.48 -32.65
CA ILE A 438 11.23 26.73 -31.25
C ILE A 438 12.12 27.93 -31.09
N PRO A 439 11.68 29.00 -30.40
CA PRO A 439 12.56 30.11 -30.08
C PRO A 439 13.73 29.62 -29.19
N PRO A 440 14.92 30.20 -29.34
CA PRO A 440 16.10 29.80 -28.57
C PRO A 440 15.92 29.82 -27.06
N ASN A 441 14.98 30.59 -26.54
CA ASN A 441 14.70 30.76 -25.10
C ASN A 441 13.39 30.10 -24.68
N PHE A 442 12.77 29.27 -25.50
CA PHE A 442 11.48 28.66 -25.18
C PHE A 442 11.58 27.67 -24.00
N PHE A 443 12.73 27.06 -23.85
CA PHE A 443 13.01 26.07 -22.79
C PHE A 443 13.45 26.70 -21.46
N THR A 444 13.46 28.02 -21.36
CA THR A 444 13.80 28.69 -20.10
C THR A 444 12.56 28.78 -19.18
N SER A 445 12.78 28.96 -17.90
CA SER A 445 11.73 29.13 -16.89
C SER A 445 10.73 30.26 -17.23
N SER A 446 11.11 31.20 -18.07
CA SER A 446 10.23 32.27 -18.58
C SER A 446 9.11 31.79 -19.52
N ALA A 447 9.21 30.55 -20.02
CA ALA A 447 8.15 29.94 -20.82
C ALA A 447 7.05 29.27 -19.96
N VAL A 448 7.30 29.09 -18.67
CA VAL A 448 6.34 28.50 -17.72
C VAL A 448 5.39 29.59 -17.22
N LEU A 449 4.09 29.33 -17.26
CA LEU A 449 3.09 30.24 -16.71
C LEU A 449 3.24 30.33 -15.18
N PRO A 450 3.08 31.53 -14.60
CA PRO A 450 2.93 31.66 -13.17
C PRO A 450 1.69 30.89 -12.70
N VAL A 451 1.85 30.05 -11.71
CA VAL A 451 0.77 29.19 -11.17
C VAL A 451 -0.41 30.00 -10.60
N SER A 452 -0.20 31.28 -10.28
CA SER A 452 -1.21 32.12 -9.65
C SER A 452 -1.95 33.07 -10.64
N THR A 453 -1.52 33.13 -11.90
CA THR A 453 -2.10 34.06 -12.88
C THR A 453 -2.18 33.42 -14.26
N CYS A 454 -3.31 33.63 -14.94
CA CYS A 454 -3.49 33.27 -16.34
C CYS A 454 -2.99 34.38 -17.27
N THR A 455 -1.70 34.63 -17.26
CA THR A 455 -1.08 35.63 -18.13
C THR A 455 -0.43 34.94 -19.32
N PRO A 456 -0.73 35.35 -20.57
CA PRO A 456 -0.06 34.81 -21.74
C PRO A 456 1.46 34.95 -21.62
N PRO A 457 2.24 33.91 -21.92
CA PRO A 457 3.70 34.05 -21.96
C PRO A 457 4.08 35.08 -23.05
N ALA A 458 5.20 35.79 -22.86
CA ALA A 458 5.68 36.78 -23.78
C ALA A 458 5.85 36.29 -25.23
N ASN A 459 5.98 34.98 -25.42
CA ASN A 459 6.15 34.32 -26.71
C ASN A 459 4.83 33.83 -27.32
N ALA A 460 3.69 33.95 -26.61
CA ALA A 460 2.41 33.66 -27.21
C ALA A 460 2.17 34.64 -28.36
N VAL A 461 1.85 34.14 -29.53
CA VAL A 461 1.65 34.97 -30.72
C VAL A 461 0.22 35.52 -30.66
N PRO A 462 0.02 36.83 -30.40
CA PRO A 462 -1.31 37.40 -30.36
C PRO A 462 -2.01 37.23 -31.73
N GLY A 463 -3.29 36.89 -31.70
CA GLY A 463 -4.12 36.80 -32.90
C GLY A 463 -4.03 35.50 -33.68
N THR A 464 -3.25 34.54 -33.26
CA THR A 464 -3.27 33.19 -33.85
C THR A 464 -4.25 32.30 -33.10
N PRO A 465 -4.99 31.41 -33.81
CA PRO A 465 -5.83 30.46 -33.13
C PRO A 465 -4.97 29.58 -32.20
N ASN A 466 -5.49 29.28 -31.01
CA ASN A 466 -4.74 28.50 -29.99
C ASN A 466 -4.38 27.11 -30.46
N HIS A 467 -5.15 26.53 -31.36
CA HIS A 467 -4.85 25.25 -32.01
C HIS A 467 -5.67 25.13 -33.32
N LYS A 468 -5.35 24.07 -34.06
CA LYS A 468 -5.98 23.83 -35.38
C LYS A 468 -7.50 23.79 -35.39
N SER A 469 -8.13 23.37 -34.32
CA SER A 469 -9.59 23.23 -34.21
C SER A 469 -10.26 24.52 -33.75
N GLY A 470 -9.52 25.47 -33.22
CA GLY A 470 -10.05 26.78 -32.78
C GLY A 470 -11.11 26.73 -31.67
N SER A 471 -11.29 25.62 -31.00
CA SER A 471 -12.42 25.40 -30.11
C SER A 471 -12.08 25.39 -28.63
N ALA A 472 -10.80 25.34 -28.25
CA ALA A 472 -10.45 25.33 -26.82
C ALA A 472 -10.45 26.74 -26.23
N PRO A 473 -10.95 26.91 -25.01
CA PRO A 473 -10.87 28.19 -24.30
C PRO A 473 -9.42 28.50 -23.90
N ASP A 474 -9.12 29.83 -23.79
CA ASP A 474 -7.84 30.28 -23.26
C ASP A 474 -7.77 30.07 -21.74
N ILE A 475 -8.90 30.28 -21.06
CA ILE A 475 -9.06 30.02 -19.64
C ILE A 475 -10.31 29.17 -19.44
N LEU A 476 -10.20 28.10 -18.66
CA LEU A 476 -11.33 27.30 -18.23
C LEU A 476 -11.38 27.31 -16.71
N VAL A 477 -12.44 27.89 -16.16
CA VAL A 477 -12.69 27.86 -14.72
C VAL A 477 -13.70 26.75 -14.43
N ASN A 478 -13.30 25.74 -13.69
CA ASN A 478 -14.14 24.65 -13.24
C ASN A 478 -14.46 24.82 -11.75
N LEU A 479 -15.70 24.61 -11.40
CA LEU A 479 -16.13 24.43 -10.03
C LEU A 479 -16.73 23.03 -9.92
N ASP A 480 -15.98 22.16 -9.29
CA ASP A 480 -16.37 20.78 -9.03
C ASP A 480 -16.87 20.66 -7.59
N SER A 481 -18.01 20.03 -7.43
CA SER A 481 -18.56 19.64 -6.13
C SER A 481 -18.85 18.16 -6.15
N ASN A 482 -18.26 17.46 -5.23
CA ASN A 482 -18.40 16.00 -5.09
C ASN A 482 -18.96 15.67 -3.71
N PHE A 483 -19.92 14.76 -3.67
CA PHE A 483 -20.46 14.21 -2.46
C PHE A 483 -20.47 12.69 -2.57
N LEU A 484 -19.71 12.04 -1.70
CA LEU A 484 -19.68 10.59 -1.59
C LEU A 484 -20.13 10.19 -0.18
N LYS A 485 -21.00 9.18 -0.10
CA LYS A 485 -21.51 8.67 1.17
C LYS A 485 -21.51 7.15 1.14
N GLN A 486 -21.16 6.54 2.27
CA GLN A 486 -21.42 5.13 2.51
C GLN A 486 -22.01 4.95 3.90
N GLN A 487 -23.10 4.20 3.97
CA GLN A 487 -23.68 3.73 5.21
C GLN A 487 -23.68 2.20 5.20
N ILE A 488 -23.26 1.59 6.28
CA ILE A 488 -23.27 0.14 6.46
C ILE A 488 -23.91 -0.20 7.79
N THR A 489 -24.86 -1.13 7.76
CA THR A 489 -25.43 -1.73 8.96
C THR A 489 -25.22 -3.23 8.87
N SER A 490 -24.61 -3.81 9.87
CA SER A 490 -24.36 -5.25 9.94
C SER A 490 -24.78 -5.80 11.29
N ASN A 491 -25.43 -6.93 11.27
CA ASN A 491 -25.73 -7.67 12.49
C ASN A 491 -25.38 -9.16 12.28
N LEU A 492 -24.65 -9.74 13.22
CA LEU A 492 -24.37 -11.16 13.31
C LEU A 492 -24.98 -11.70 14.60
N ILE A 493 -25.92 -12.62 14.46
CA ILE A 493 -26.47 -13.40 15.57
C ILE A 493 -25.90 -14.82 15.48
N GLU A 494 -25.30 -15.30 16.56
CA GLU A 494 -24.65 -16.60 16.62
C GLU A 494 -25.03 -17.36 17.87
N GLY A 495 -25.50 -18.59 17.69
CA GLY A 495 -25.72 -19.55 18.76
C GLY A 495 -24.49 -20.44 18.93
N GLN A 496 -23.94 -20.49 20.12
CA GLN A 496 -22.78 -21.33 20.46
C GLN A 496 -23.22 -22.41 21.43
N ILE A 497 -22.93 -23.67 21.10
CA ILE A 497 -23.24 -24.82 21.91
C ILE A 497 -21.99 -25.61 22.28
N GLN A 498 -21.81 -25.88 23.55
CA GLN A 498 -20.81 -26.79 24.05
C GLN A 498 -21.43 -28.20 24.15
N ILE A 499 -21.12 -29.05 23.17
CA ILE A 499 -21.66 -30.41 23.06
C ILE A 499 -21.07 -31.32 24.15
N SER A 500 -19.81 -31.08 24.48
CA SER A 500 -19.06 -31.76 25.54
C SER A 500 -17.94 -30.84 26.04
N PRO A 501 -17.26 -31.14 27.16
CA PRO A 501 -16.07 -30.38 27.58
C PRO A 501 -14.95 -30.36 26.53
N GLN A 502 -15.03 -31.22 25.54
CA GLN A 502 -14.02 -31.40 24.50
C GLN A 502 -14.48 -30.97 23.09
N ALA A 503 -15.74 -30.62 22.90
CA ALA A 503 -16.28 -30.25 21.61
C ALA A 503 -17.42 -29.25 21.69
N GLY A 504 -17.49 -28.40 20.74
CA GLY A 504 -18.59 -27.45 20.57
C GLY A 504 -18.80 -27.05 19.13
N ALA A 505 -19.89 -26.41 18.89
CA ALA A 505 -20.31 -25.89 17.60
C ALA A 505 -20.87 -24.49 17.75
N TYR A 506 -20.82 -23.72 16.68
CA TYR A 506 -21.59 -22.49 16.57
C TYR A 506 -22.21 -22.39 15.19
N PHE A 507 -23.34 -21.71 15.14
CA PHE A 507 -24.01 -21.39 13.91
C PHE A 507 -24.54 -19.97 14.00
N GLY A 508 -24.43 -19.23 12.92
CA GLY A 508 -24.82 -17.84 12.91
C GLY A 508 -25.37 -17.39 11.56
N TYR A 509 -25.98 -16.24 11.62
CA TYR A 509 -26.48 -15.54 10.46
C TYR A 509 -26.06 -14.09 10.54
N ARG A 510 -25.40 -13.62 9.44
CA ARG A 510 -24.97 -12.23 9.27
C ARG A 510 -25.81 -11.57 8.18
N TYR A 511 -26.44 -10.48 8.55
CA TYR A 511 -27.10 -9.57 7.65
C TYR A 511 -26.27 -8.32 7.49
N VAL A 512 -26.06 -7.87 6.27
CA VAL A 512 -25.36 -6.60 5.95
C VAL A 512 -26.20 -5.83 4.96
N HIS A 513 -26.46 -4.58 5.31
CA HIS A 513 -27.11 -3.60 4.45
C HIS A 513 -26.16 -2.44 4.22
N ARG A 514 -25.85 -2.12 2.96
CA ARG A 514 -24.92 -1.07 2.55
C ARG A 514 -25.61 -0.13 1.57
N VAL A 515 -25.58 1.14 1.87
CA VAL A 515 -26.03 2.21 0.97
C VAL A 515 -24.84 3.05 0.56
N ILE A 516 -24.59 3.17 -0.73
CA ILE A 516 -23.56 4.02 -1.32
C ILE A 516 -24.29 5.07 -2.14
N ALA A 517 -23.97 6.34 -1.92
CA ALA A 517 -24.50 7.44 -2.69
C ALA A 517 -23.37 8.33 -3.17
N ASP A 518 -23.39 8.68 -4.44
CA ASP A 518 -22.48 9.62 -5.06
C ASP A 518 -23.26 10.70 -5.81
N ASN A 519 -22.69 11.90 -5.78
CA ASN A 519 -23.25 13.04 -6.49
C ASN A 519 -22.10 13.94 -6.93
N PHE A 520 -22.00 14.23 -8.21
CA PHE A 520 -20.96 15.06 -8.78
C PHE A 520 -21.58 16.18 -9.60
N TYR A 521 -21.19 17.40 -9.31
CA TYR A 521 -21.53 18.60 -10.06
C TYR A 521 -20.26 19.27 -10.58
N ASN A 522 -20.28 19.63 -11.85
CA ASN A 522 -19.25 20.45 -12.45
C ASN A 522 -19.91 21.66 -13.14
N THR A 523 -19.43 22.85 -12.88
CA THR A 523 -19.79 24.06 -13.60
C THR A 523 -18.56 24.60 -14.27
N GLN A 524 -18.63 24.84 -15.57
CA GLN A 524 -17.51 25.32 -16.37
C GLN A 524 -17.80 26.72 -16.90
N ASN A 525 -16.83 27.60 -16.74
CA ASN A 525 -16.82 28.88 -17.38
C ASN A 525 -15.61 28.95 -18.31
N ALA A 526 -15.87 28.90 -19.62
CA ALA A 526 -14.87 29.00 -20.67
C ALA A 526 -14.69 30.47 -21.09
N ILE A 527 -13.46 30.97 -21.06
CA ILE A 527 -13.13 32.35 -21.43
C ILE A 527 -12.23 32.31 -22.66
N TYR A 528 -12.63 33.04 -23.68
CA TYR A 528 -11.90 33.19 -24.94
C TYR A 528 -11.38 34.60 -25.06
N PHE A 529 -10.07 34.79 -25.23
CA PHE A 529 -9.47 36.10 -25.42
C PHE A 529 -9.89 36.73 -26.76
N PRO A 530 -9.85 38.05 -26.87
CA PRO A 530 -10.25 38.74 -28.09
C PRO A 530 -9.48 38.30 -29.34
N SER A 531 -8.22 37.92 -29.14
CA SER A 531 -7.33 37.42 -30.19
C SER A 531 -7.65 36.03 -30.68
N ASN A 532 -8.50 35.29 -29.98
CA ASN A 532 -8.90 33.95 -30.40
C ASN A 532 -10.01 34.03 -31.45
N ALA A 533 -9.66 33.94 -32.70
CA ALA A 533 -10.56 34.07 -33.84
C ALA A 533 -11.69 33.04 -33.90
N ALA A 534 -11.48 31.88 -33.30
CA ALA A 534 -12.43 30.78 -33.40
C ALA A 534 -13.23 30.56 -32.09
N ARG A 535 -13.24 31.39 -31.19
CA ARG A 535 -14.00 31.55 -29.93
C ARG A 535 -14.93 30.38 -29.51
N GLY A 536 -14.65 29.18 -29.94
CA GLY A 536 -15.40 27.97 -29.63
C GLY A 536 -16.91 28.13 -29.74
N ASN A 537 -17.64 27.88 -28.66
CA ASN A 537 -19.10 28.02 -28.64
C ASN A 537 -19.61 29.47 -28.75
N CYS A 538 -18.75 30.45 -28.64
CA CYS A 538 -19.07 31.87 -28.70
C CYS A 538 -18.64 32.52 -30.02
N ALA A 539 -18.38 31.74 -31.05
CA ALA A 539 -18.14 32.31 -32.38
C ALA A 539 -19.35 33.10 -32.84
N LEU A 540 -19.11 34.34 -33.37
CA LEU A 540 -20.18 35.22 -33.83
C LEU A 540 -20.92 34.54 -34.99
N VAL A 541 -22.23 34.43 -34.86
CA VAL A 541 -23.15 33.98 -35.95
C VAL A 541 -23.84 35.21 -36.49
N SER A 542 -23.55 35.58 -37.75
CA SER A 542 -24.07 36.79 -38.38
C SER A 542 -23.82 38.07 -37.56
N GLY A 543 -22.69 38.16 -36.86
CA GLY A 543 -22.32 39.34 -36.05
C GLY A 543 -22.94 39.36 -34.64
N VAL A 544 -23.69 38.34 -34.26
CA VAL A 544 -24.36 38.27 -32.95
C VAL A 544 -23.70 37.15 -32.12
N LEU A 545 -23.51 37.39 -30.83
CA LEU A 545 -23.06 36.34 -29.90
C LEU A 545 -24.18 35.33 -29.71
N PRO A 546 -23.82 34.02 -29.70
CA PRO A 546 -24.77 32.96 -29.38
C PRO A 546 -25.31 33.06 -27.93
N ASP A 547 -26.49 32.46 -27.70
CA ASP A 547 -27.07 32.37 -26.38
C ASP A 547 -26.11 31.69 -25.38
N GLY A 548 -26.04 32.20 -24.17
CA GLY A 548 -25.13 31.77 -23.11
C GLY A 548 -23.73 32.40 -23.17
N CYS A 549 -23.40 33.14 -24.22
CA CYS A 549 -22.15 33.89 -24.34
C CYS A 549 -22.29 35.33 -23.86
N THR A 550 -21.33 35.81 -23.08
CA THR A 550 -21.27 37.16 -22.55
C THR A 550 -19.95 37.80 -22.95
N GLN A 551 -20.01 39.02 -23.50
CA GLN A 551 -18.82 39.81 -23.77
C GLN A 551 -18.38 40.54 -22.49
N ASN A 552 -17.13 40.37 -22.11
CA ASN A 552 -16.53 41.06 -20.96
C ASN A 552 -15.99 42.44 -21.34
N ALA A 553 -15.72 43.26 -20.33
CA ALA A 553 -15.23 44.65 -20.55
C ALA A 553 -13.84 44.70 -21.20
N ASP A 554 -13.01 43.69 -21.05
CA ASP A 554 -11.69 43.52 -21.68
C ASP A 554 -11.76 43.02 -23.13
N GLY A 555 -12.97 42.79 -23.64
CA GLY A 555 -13.22 42.28 -24.99
C GLY A 555 -13.15 40.75 -25.08
N SER A 556 -12.83 40.05 -24.00
CA SER A 556 -12.94 38.57 -23.93
C SER A 556 -14.41 38.15 -23.94
N VAL A 557 -14.67 36.91 -24.25
CA VAL A 557 -16.01 36.30 -24.24
C VAL A 557 -16.06 35.10 -23.32
N SER A 558 -17.04 35.11 -22.45
CA SER A 558 -17.28 34.01 -21.49
C SER A 558 -18.48 33.18 -21.92
N PHE A 559 -18.38 31.88 -21.75
CA PHE A 559 -19.44 30.92 -21.93
C PHE A 559 -19.56 30.04 -20.68
N VAL A 560 -20.69 30.14 -20.01
CA VAL A 560 -21.01 29.30 -18.86
C VAL A 560 -21.79 28.11 -19.36
N THR A 561 -21.18 26.95 -19.30
CA THR A 561 -21.89 25.68 -19.51
C THR A 561 -22.57 25.31 -18.20
N PRO A 562 -23.91 25.36 -18.12
CA PRO A 562 -24.59 24.68 -17.03
C PRO A 562 -24.28 23.22 -17.15
N SER A 563 -23.51 22.72 -16.24
CA SER A 563 -23.12 21.33 -16.28
C SER A 563 -24.35 20.46 -16.07
N PRO A 564 -24.58 19.45 -16.89
CA PRO A 564 -25.29 18.30 -16.43
C PRO A 564 -24.44 17.68 -15.30
N SER A 565 -25.08 17.39 -14.17
CA SER A 565 -24.57 16.34 -13.29
C SER A 565 -24.13 15.17 -14.19
N PHE A 566 -22.93 14.65 -14.02
CA PHE A 566 -22.51 13.43 -14.71
C PHE A 566 -23.37 12.27 -14.21
N GLY A 567 -24.54 12.09 -14.82
CA GLY A 567 -25.54 11.13 -14.43
C GLY A 567 -26.50 11.59 -13.31
N PRO A 568 -27.63 10.92 -13.12
CA PRO A 568 -28.46 11.09 -11.94
C PRO A 568 -27.65 10.72 -10.71
N PRO A 569 -27.94 11.33 -9.52
CA PRO A 569 -27.31 10.93 -8.27
C PRO A 569 -27.35 9.42 -8.13
N GLY A 570 -26.18 8.79 -8.10
CA GLY A 570 -26.07 7.34 -7.97
C GLY A 570 -26.39 6.95 -6.54
N VAL A 571 -27.41 6.14 -6.36
CA VAL A 571 -27.67 5.47 -5.07
C VAL A 571 -27.69 3.98 -5.33
N THR A 572 -26.77 3.28 -4.68
CA THR A 572 -26.66 1.84 -4.74
C THR A 572 -26.95 1.27 -3.37
N ASP A 573 -27.96 0.42 -3.27
CA ASP A 573 -28.44 -0.22 -2.06
C ASP A 573 -28.16 -1.72 -2.15
N ILE A 574 -27.26 -2.23 -1.33
CA ILE A 574 -26.77 -3.60 -1.40
C ILE A 574 -27.13 -4.33 -0.11
N THR A 575 -27.81 -5.45 -0.26
CA THR A 575 -28.13 -6.36 0.83
C THR A 575 -27.37 -7.67 0.67
N SER A 576 -26.68 -8.09 1.70
CA SER A 576 -26.03 -9.40 1.72
C SER A 576 -26.39 -10.22 2.95
N ASN A 577 -26.49 -11.53 2.73
CA ASN A 577 -26.88 -12.52 3.72
C ASN A 577 -25.80 -13.60 3.78
N THR A 578 -25.33 -13.94 4.99
CA THR A 578 -24.28 -14.92 5.18
C THR A 578 -24.66 -15.89 6.28
N ALA A 579 -24.57 -17.18 5.99
CA ALA A 579 -24.65 -18.24 6.99
C ALA A 579 -23.23 -18.57 7.48
N VAL A 580 -23.07 -18.73 8.77
CA VAL A 580 -21.80 -19.04 9.44
C VAL A 580 -21.97 -20.34 10.22
N LEU A 581 -21.01 -21.24 10.08
CA LEU A 581 -20.94 -22.49 10.82
C LEU A 581 -19.54 -22.73 11.32
N GLY A 582 -19.37 -23.11 12.58
CA GLY A 582 -18.10 -23.52 13.12
C GLY A 582 -18.19 -24.71 14.04
N LEU A 583 -17.11 -25.48 14.05
CA LEU A 583 -16.93 -26.66 14.92
C LEU A 583 -15.55 -26.57 15.54
N TRP A 584 -15.47 -26.79 16.85
CA TRP A 584 -14.20 -26.95 17.52
C TRP A 584 -14.18 -28.23 18.33
N GLY A 585 -13.00 -28.83 18.42
CA GLY A 585 -12.83 -30.07 19.15
C GLY A 585 -11.45 -30.23 19.78
N LYS A 586 -11.41 -30.87 20.95
CA LYS A 586 -10.21 -31.30 21.66
C LYS A 586 -10.30 -32.80 21.94
N PRO A 587 -10.20 -33.62 20.88
CA PRO A 587 -10.37 -35.09 21.04
C PRO A 587 -9.41 -35.66 22.09
N THR A 588 -8.26 -35.03 22.25
CA THR A 588 -7.29 -35.30 23.33
C THR A 588 -6.80 -33.98 23.91
N GLN A 589 -6.18 -34.00 25.07
CA GLN A 589 -5.57 -32.77 25.65
C GLN A 589 -4.46 -32.19 24.76
N LYS A 590 -3.95 -32.97 23.83
CA LYS A 590 -2.84 -32.59 22.92
C LYS A 590 -3.29 -32.12 21.56
N LEU A 591 -4.52 -32.39 21.16
CA LEU A 591 -5.03 -32.08 19.82
C LEU A 591 -6.21 -31.10 19.89
N PHE A 592 -6.06 -29.96 19.21
CA PHE A 592 -7.10 -28.97 19.01
C PHE A 592 -7.41 -28.84 17.53
N LEU A 593 -8.69 -28.90 17.21
CA LEU A 593 -9.23 -28.75 15.85
C LEU A 593 -10.24 -27.60 15.84
N ASN A 594 -10.19 -26.77 14.82
CA ASN A 594 -11.19 -25.75 14.54
C ASN A 594 -11.55 -25.78 13.06
N PHE A 595 -12.83 -25.75 12.76
CA PHE A 595 -13.39 -25.69 11.43
C PHE A 595 -14.42 -24.57 11.38
N ASP A 596 -14.28 -23.65 10.42
CA ASP A 596 -15.20 -22.56 10.17
C ASP A 596 -15.62 -22.57 8.70
N ALA A 597 -16.88 -22.33 8.43
CA ALA A 597 -17.43 -22.21 7.09
C ALA A 597 -18.40 -21.03 7.02
N GLU A 598 -18.25 -20.21 5.99
CA GLU A 598 -19.12 -19.09 5.69
C GLU A 598 -19.65 -19.21 4.24
N VAL A 599 -20.92 -18.99 4.04
CA VAL A 599 -21.54 -18.93 2.70
C VAL A 599 -22.44 -17.70 2.65
N GLY A 600 -22.16 -16.81 1.72
CA GLY A 600 -22.87 -15.54 1.61
C GLY A 600 -23.23 -15.21 0.17
N SER A 601 -24.29 -14.42 0.04
CA SER A 601 -24.78 -13.89 -1.22
C SER A 601 -25.28 -12.46 -1.03
N ALA A 602 -24.99 -11.60 -2.00
CA ALA A 602 -25.51 -10.25 -2.11
C ALA A 602 -26.50 -10.17 -3.27
N ASP A 603 -27.46 -9.24 -3.19
CA ASP A 603 -28.40 -8.98 -4.27
C ASP A 603 -27.71 -8.43 -5.53
N HIS A 604 -26.72 -7.56 -5.34
CA HIS A 604 -25.83 -7.04 -6.39
C HIS A 604 -24.54 -6.51 -5.78
N THR A 605 -23.63 -5.99 -6.62
CA THR A 605 -22.33 -5.48 -6.23
C THR A 605 -22.12 -4.05 -6.71
N PHE A 606 -21.40 -3.24 -5.94
CA PHE A 606 -21.03 -1.88 -6.35
C PHE A 606 -19.92 -1.88 -7.39
N THR A 607 -18.92 -2.73 -7.21
CA THR A 607 -17.77 -2.82 -8.13
C THR A 607 -17.82 -4.13 -8.91
N ARG A 608 -17.31 -4.11 -10.15
CA ARG A 608 -17.20 -5.29 -10.99
C ARG A 608 -16.33 -6.40 -10.37
N LEU A 609 -15.34 -6.02 -9.56
CA LEU A 609 -14.43 -6.96 -8.91
C LEU A 609 -15.02 -7.60 -7.64
N SER A 610 -16.09 -7.03 -7.08
CA SER A 610 -16.68 -7.57 -5.86
C SER A 610 -17.45 -8.85 -6.14
N PRO A 611 -17.25 -9.90 -5.34
CA PRO A 611 -18.06 -11.11 -5.46
C PRO A 611 -19.51 -10.84 -5.01
N GLN A 612 -20.46 -11.34 -5.78
CA GLN A 612 -21.87 -11.39 -5.41
C GLN A 612 -22.14 -12.57 -4.48
N ASP A 613 -21.59 -13.72 -4.84
CA ASP A 613 -21.65 -14.95 -4.05
C ASP A 613 -20.24 -15.28 -3.54
N PHE A 614 -20.14 -15.65 -2.27
CA PHE A 614 -18.87 -16.08 -1.71
C PHE A 614 -19.01 -17.28 -0.78
N GLN A 615 -17.94 -18.05 -0.69
CA GLN A 615 -17.80 -19.19 0.18
C GLN A 615 -16.41 -19.13 0.80
N GLN A 616 -16.31 -19.34 2.10
CA GLN A 616 -15.05 -19.42 2.78
C GLN A 616 -15.04 -20.63 3.70
N VAL A 617 -13.93 -21.37 3.69
CA VAL A 617 -13.68 -22.47 4.61
C VAL A 617 -12.33 -22.25 5.26
N ARG A 618 -12.29 -22.40 6.58
CA ARG A 618 -11.07 -22.34 7.38
C ARG A 618 -10.94 -23.60 8.23
N LEU A 619 -9.77 -24.20 8.22
CA LEU A 619 -9.42 -25.34 9.06
C LEU A 619 -8.14 -25.00 9.82
N ARG A 620 -8.14 -25.21 11.11
CA ARG A 620 -6.95 -25.08 11.95
C ARG A 620 -6.79 -26.33 12.81
N LEU A 621 -5.58 -26.86 12.82
CA LEU A 621 -5.19 -27.97 13.66
C LEU A 621 -3.96 -27.58 14.46
N ARG A 622 -3.99 -27.82 15.75
CA ARG A 622 -2.83 -27.70 16.62
C ARG A 622 -2.65 -29.00 17.41
N TYR A 623 -1.47 -29.58 17.27
CA TYR A 623 -1.09 -30.78 17.99
C TYR A 623 0.14 -30.54 18.84
N GLN A 624 0.03 -30.74 20.15
CA GLN A 624 1.11 -30.61 21.12
C GLN A 624 1.53 -31.98 21.57
N ALA A 625 2.54 -32.56 20.91
CA ALA A 625 3.05 -33.88 21.23
C ALA A 625 3.69 -33.92 22.62
N SER A 626 4.44 -32.85 22.98
CA SER A 626 5.08 -32.63 24.27
C SER A 626 5.15 -31.14 24.57
N PRO A 627 5.54 -30.70 25.80
CA PRO A 627 5.69 -29.27 26.11
C PRO A 627 6.59 -28.50 25.11
N GLY A 628 7.62 -29.15 24.57
CA GLY A 628 8.54 -28.57 23.61
C GLY A 628 8.27 -28.94 22.15
N THR A 629 7.19 -29.68 21.83
CA THR A 629 6.93 -30.14 20.46
C THR A 629 5.52 -29.80 20.04
N ASN A 630 5.39 -28.88 19.07
CA ASN A 630 4.11 -28.39 18.55
C ASN A 630 4.07 -28.50 17.02
N LEU A 631 2.94 -28.95 16.51
CA LEU A 631 2.59 -28.91 15.10
C LEU A 631 1.32 -28.07 14.95
N SER A 632 1.37 -27.08 14.08
CA SER A 632 0.19 -26.30 13.69
C SER A 632 0.00 -26.40 12.19
N LEU A 633 -1.23 -26.66 11.78
CA LEU A 633 -1.64 -26.66 10.37
C LEU A 633 -2.82 -25.71 10.23
N TYR A 634 -2.85 -25.00 9.14
CA TYR A 634 -4.00 -24.20 8.77
C TYR A 634 -4.28 -24.30 7.27
N PHE A 635 -5.52 -24.15 6.94
CA PHE A 635 -6.01 -24.11 5.58
C PHE A 635 -7.16 -23.11 5.51
N THR A 636 -7.11 -22.21 4.56
CA THR A 636 -8.19 -21.28 4.25
C THR A 636 -8.41 -21.29 2.76
N THR A 637 -9.65 -21.40 2.33
CA THR A 637 -10.02 -21.18 0.93
C THR A 637 -11.23 -20.28 0.85
N THR A 638 -11.17 -19.33 -0.07
CA THR A 638 -12.24 -18.38 -0.36
C THR A 638 -12.55 -18.45 -1.85
N ASN A 639 -13.81 -18.63 -2.21
CA ASN A 639 -14.29 -18.55 -3.56
C ASN A 639 -15.32 -17.43 -3.66
N GLY A 640 -15.14 -16.54 -4.61
CA GLY A 640 -16.04 -15.45 -4.90
C GLY A 640 -16.48 -15.48 -6.36
N GLN A 641 -17.76 -15.26 -6.62
CA GLN A 641 -18.31 -15.25 -7.98
C GLN A 641 -19.19 -14.01 -8.18
N ASN A 642 -19.07 -13.42 -9.35
CA ASN A 642 -20.01 -12.40 -9.83
C ASN A 642 -20.57 -12.86 -11.18
N ASN A 643 -21.79 -13.37 -11.14
CA ASN A 643 -22.44 -14.04 -12.27
C ASN A 643 -23.18 -13.07 -13.21
N ALA A 644 -23.02 -11.75 -13.03
CA ALA A 644 -23.57 -10.78 -13.97
C ALA A 644 -22.98 -11.01 -15.37
N VAL A 645 -23.84 -11.04 -16.39
CA VAL A 645 -23.47 -11.43 -17.76
C VAL A 645 -22.31 -10.63 -18.35
N THR A 646 -22.20 -9.34 -17.98
CA THR A 646 -21.14 -8.44 -18.43
C THR A 646 -19.89 -8.51 -17.57
N ILE A 647 -19.88 -9.31 -16.52
CA ILE A 647 -18.78 -9.40 -15.54
C ILE A 647 -18.18 -10.80 -15.55
N ASN A 648 -19.03 -11.83 -15.40
CA ASN A 648 -18.63 -13.24 -15.33
C ASN A 648 -17.32 -13.43 -14.54
N GLY A 649 -17.32 -12.85 -13.33
CA GLY A 649 -16.14 -12.79 -12.49
C GLY A 649 -16.02 -14.01 -11.60
N ASP A 650 -14.82 -14.56 -11.48
CA ASP A 650 -14.47 -15.65 -10.59
C ASP A 650 -13.18 -15.31 -9.85
N GLN A 651 -13.19 -15.50 -8.53
CA GLN A 651 -12.05 -15.26 -7.64
C GLN A 651 -11.82 -16.49 -6.77
N HIS A 652 -10.59 -16.90 -6.65
CA HIS A 652 -10.21 -18.02 -5.82
C HIS A 652 -8.93 -17.67 -5.05
N ASP A 653 -9.02 -17.79 -3.74
CA ASP A 653 -7.89 -17.62 -2.83
C ASP A 653 -7.75 -18.87 -1.97
N THR A 654 -6.55 -19.44 -1.95
CA THR A 654 -6.21 -20.59 -1.09
C THR A 654 -4.91 -20.32 -0.37
N ASN A 655 -4.98 -20.34 0.95
CA ASN A 655 -3.84 -20.22 1.83
C ASN A 655 -3.75 -21.48 2.71
N ALA A 656 -2.61 -22.17 2.64
CA ALA A 656 -2.36 -23.39 3.44
C ALA A 656 -0.96 -23.32 4.04
N GLY A 657 -0.85 -23.65 5.31
CA GLY A 657 0.44 -23.61 5.97
C GLY A 657 0.62 -24.60 7.09
N MET A 658 1.87 -24.85 7.37
CA MET A 658 2.35 -25.73 8.41
C MET A 658 3.45 -25.06 9.21
N SER A 659 3.39 -25.16 10.52
CA SER A 659 4.53 -24.84 11.39
C SER A 659 4.78 -25.96 12.37
N PHE A 660 6.04 -26.35 12.50
CA PHE A 660 6.50 -27.35 13.44
C PHE A 660 7.60 -26.75 14.31
N SER A 661 7.46 -26.87 15.61
CA SER A 661 8.47 -26.50 16.58
C SER A 661 8.87 -27.70 17.42
N PHE A 662 10.16 -27.87 17.60
CA PHE A 662 10.76 -28.98 18.32
C PHE A 662 11.85 -28.47 19.26
N ALA A 663 11.63 -28.58 20.56
CA ALA A 663 12.58 -28.19 21.58
C ALA A 663 12.60 -29.28 22.68
N PRO A 664 13.20 -30.43 22.43
CA PRO A 664 13.23 -31.56 23.38
C PRO A 664 14.07 -31.26 24.61
N SER A 665 14.98 -30.30 24.51
CA SER A 665 15.84 -29.88 25.63
C SER A 665 16.24 -28.39 25.42
N GLU A 666 16.80 -27.79 26.45
CA GLU A 666 17.39 -26.43 26.35
C GLU A 666 18.58 -26.35 25.38
N LYS A 667 19.15 -27.49 25.03
CA LYS A 667 20.33 -27.54 24.16
C LYS A 667 20.01 -27.51 22.69
N ILE A 668 18.78 -27.82 22.30
CA ILE A 668 18.38 -27.84 20.90
C ILE A 668 16.95 -27.36 20.74
N SER A 669 16.76 -26.45 19.84
CA SER A 669 15.44 -26.08 19.34
C SER A 669 15.48 -26.02 17.82
N ALA A 670 14.42 -26.50 17.18
CA ALA A 670 14.25 -26.46 15.76
C ALA A 670 12.86 -25.92 15.43
N GLN A 671 12.77 -25.12 14.40
CA GLN A 671 11.52 -24.62 13.83
C GLN A 671 11.53 -24.88 12.33
N LEU A 672 10.41 -25.32 11.83
CA LEU A 672 10.18 -25.55 10.41
C LEU A 672 8.82 -24.96 10.07
N GLY A 673 8.74 -24.21 8.99
CA GLY A 673 7.46 -23.69 8.49
C GLY A 673 7.38 -23.78 6.98
N TYR A 674 6.17 -23.92 6.51
CA TYR A 674 5.84 -23.86 5.10
C TYR A 674 4.48 -23.18 4.93
N ASN A 675 4.37 -22.32 3.96
CA ASN A 675 3.13 -21.67 3.55
C ASN A 675 2.99 -21.72 2.03
N TYR A 676 1.81 -22.05 1.58
CA TYR A 676 1.37 -21.98 0.19
C TYR A 676 0.23 -20.97 0.09
N ASP A 677 0.38 -20.04 -0.82
CA ASP A 677 -0.62 -19.03 -1.14
C ASP A 677 -0.91 -19.06 -2.64
N ASN A 678 -2.18 -19.12 -3.01
CA ASN A 678 -2.61 -19.14 -4.40
C ASN A 678 -3.82 -18.23 -4.57
N ILE A 679 -3.60 -17.13 -5.26
CA ILE A 679 -4.63 -16.15 -5.59
C ILE A 679 -4.86 -16.23 -7.10
N SER A 680 -6.10 -16.39 -7.50
CA SER A 680 -6.48 -16.33 -8.91
C SER A 680 -7.79 -15.56 -9.08
N SER A 681 -7.88 -14.81 -10.16
CA SER A 681 -9.09 -14.16 -10.57
C SER A 681 -9.25 -14.18 -12.09
N SER A 682 -10.46 -14.13 -12.53
CA SER A 682 -10.80 -14.03 -13.94
C SER A 682 -12.01 -13.13 -14.10
N LEU A 683 -11.92 -12.15 -14.98
CA LEU A 683 -12.94 -11.14 -15.16
C LEU A 683 -13.17 -10.88 -16.64
N LEU A 684 -14.43 -10.83 -17.06
CA LEU A 684 -14.79 -10.40 -18.39
C LEU A 684 -14.65 -8.88 -18.53
N ILE A 685 -13.85 -8.44 -19.47
CA ILE A 685 -13.67 -7.03 -19.79
C ILE A 685 -14.36 -6.72 -21.11
N CYS A 686 -15.22 -5.70 -21.11
CA CYS A 686 -15.84 -5.13 -22.29
C CYS A 686 -15.15 -3.82 -22.65
N PHE A 687 -14.73 -3.66 -23.90
CA PHE A 687 -13.99 -2.48 -24.34
C PHE A 687 -14.38 -2.08 -25.76
N THR A 688 -14.17 -0.81 -26.10
CA THR A 688 -14.31 -0.32 -27.47
C THR A 688 -13.06 -0.67 -28.25
N SER A 689 -13.22 -1.29 -29.42
CA SER A 689 -12.12 -1.44 -30.38
C SER A 689 -12.44 -0.64 -31.62
N SER A 690 -11.58 0.32 -31.96
CA SER A 690 -11.62 0.98 -33.26
C SER A 690 -11.08 0.09 -34.39
N LEU A 691 -10.47 -1.02 -34.04
CA LEU A 691 -9.87 -1.98 -34.95
C LEU A 691 -10.53 -3.34 -34.71
N ALA A 692 -11.27 -3.81 -35.67
CA ALA A 692 -11.84 -5.16 -35.65
C ALA A 692 -10.67 -6.17 -35.61
N GLN A 693 -10.41 -6.74 -34.46
CA GLN A 693 -9.50 -7.89 -34.33
C GLN A 693 -10.28 -9.16 -34.66
N PRO A 694 -9.81 -9.98 -35.60
CA PRO A 694 -10.48 -11.25 -35.91
C PRO A 694 -10.42 -12.16 -34.66
N GLY A 695 -11.58 -12.67 -34.27
CA GLY A 695 -11.71 -13.67 -33.19
C GLY A 695 -12.26 -13.15 -31.85
N LEU A 696 -12.36 -11.83 -31.63
CA LEU A 696 -13.01 -11.30 -30.45
C LEU A 696 -14.53 -11.37 -30.57
N GLN A 697 -15.19 -11.79 -29.50
CA GLN A 697 -16.64 -11.91 -29.45
C GLN A 697 -17.27 -10.55 -29.07
N PRO A 698 -18.50 -10.27 -29.52
CA PRO A 698 -19.25 -9.11 -29.03
C PRO A 698 -19.47 -9.19 -27.51
N CYS A 699 -19.46 -8.05 -26.87
CA CYS A 699 -19.79 -7.97 -25.43
C CYS A 699 -21.28 -8.30 -25.22
N PRO A 700 -21.65 -9.13 -24.25
CA PRO A 700 -23.04 -9.45 -23.99
C PRO A 700 -23.84 -8.19 -23.62
N ASN A 701 -24.96 -8.01 -24.25
CA ASN A 701 -25.93 -6.94 -24.00
C ASN A 701 -25.42 -5.50 -24.18
N VAL A 702 -24.24 -5.31 -24.77
CA VAL A 702 -23.66 -4.00 -25.07
C VAL A 702 -23.22 -3.94 -26.53
N ALA A 703 -24.00 -3.28 -27.35
CA ALA A 703 -23.71 -3.15 -28.78
C ALA A 703 -22.42 -2.32 -29.00
N GLY A 704 -21.58 -2.78 -29.92
CA GLY A 704 -20.38 -2.07 -30.34
C GLY A 704 -19.15 -2.26 -29.42
N LEU A 705 -19.28 -3.05 -28.36
CA LEU A 705 -18.14 -3.44 -27.54
C LEU A 705 -17.71 -4.88 -27.83
N LEU A 706 -16.42 -5.13 -27.69
CA LEU A 706 -15.80 -6.44 -27.71
C LEU A 706 -15.51 -6.94 -26.31
N GLN A 707 -15.47 -8.25 -26.11
CA GLN A 707 -15.20 -8.86 -24.83
C GLN A 707 -13.94 -9.71 -24.84
N GLU A 708 -13.27 -9.74 -23.71
CA GLU A 708 -12.18 -10.67 -23.44
C GLU A 708 -12.09 -11.00 -21.96
N GLN A 709 -11.66 -12.23 -21.64
CA GLN A 709 -11.44 -12.69 -20.29
C GLN A 709 -10.03 -12.31 -19.86
N SER A 710 -9.93 -11.60 -18.73
CA SER A 710 -8.65 -11.22 -18.13
C SER A 710 -8.31 -12.14 -16.96
N PRO A 711 -7.53 -13.20 -17.16
CA PRO A 711 -7.09 -14.07 -16.08
C PRO A 711 -5.88 -13.48 -15.35
N TYR A 712 -5.89 -13.62 -14.04
CA TYR A 712 -4.76 -13.36 -13.16
C TYR A 712 -4.52 -14.56 -12.27
N SER A 713 -3.28 -14.97 -12.07
CA SER A 713 -2.92 -15.94 -11.05
C SER A 713 -1.57 -15.65 -10.42
N SER A 714 -1.48 -15.82 -9.11
CA SER A 714 -0.25 -15.74 -8.35
C SER A 714 -0.19 -16.89 -7.36
N LYS A 715 0.90 -17.67 -7.41
CA LYS A 715 1.18 -18.78 -6.51
C LYS A 715 2.49 -18.53 -5.82
N VAL A 716 2.45 -18.50 -4.49
CA VAL A 716 3.64 -18.24 -3.66
C VAL A 716 3.85 -19.41 -2.72
N ASN A 717 5.04 -19.96 -2.73
CA ASN A 717 5.52 -20.95 -1.79
C ASN A 717 6.57 -20.32 -0.91
N THR A 718 6.38 -20.33 0.40
CA THR A 718 7.39 -19.87 1.36
C THR A 718 7.72 -20.99 2.33
N GLY A 719 8.97 -21.12 2.67
CA GLY A 719 9.42 -22.07 3.65
C GLY A 719 10.53 -21.48 4.50
N PHE A 720 10.61 -21.89 5.74
CA PHE A 720 11.73 -21.58 6.60
C PHE A 720 12.09 -22.75 7.47
N PHE A 721 13.36 -22.84 7.82
CA PHE A 721 13.81 -23.66 8.94
C PHE A 721 14.83 -22.88 9.76
N ASP A 722 14.87 -23.15 11.04
CA ASP A 722 15.82 -22.61 11.99
C ASP A 722 16.16 -23.68 13.02
N VAL A 723 17.44 -23.85 13.29
CA VAL A 723 17.96 -24.79 14.30
C VAL A 723 18.94 -24.05 15.17
N LEU A 724 18.62 -23.94 16.45
CA LEU A 724 19.52 -23.48 17.49
C LEU A 724 20.04 -24.65 18.28
N TRP A 725 21.36 -24.81 18.34
CA TRP A 725 22.05 -25.87 19.05
C TRP A 725 23.08 -25.31 20.04
N SER A 726 22.95 -25.64 21.29
CA SER A 726 23.86 -25.26 22.39
C SER A 726 24.49 -26.49 23.01
N PRO A 727 25.54 -27.09 22.38
CA PRO A 727 26.15 -28.34 22.86
C PRO A 727 26.72 -28.21 24.26
N ILE A 728 27.26 -27.02 24.58
CA ILE A 728 27.76 -26.66 25.90
C ILE A 728 27.21 -25.27 26.29
N ALA A 729 27.13 -24.97 27.56
CA ALA A 729 26.58 -23.72 28.09
C ALA A 729 27.28 -22.43 27.57
N LYS A 730 28.47 -22.58 26.97
CA LYS A 730 29.25 -21.47 26.43
C LYS A 730 29.15 -21.31 24.92
N LEU A 731 28.63 -22.29 24.21
CA LEU A 731 28.60 -22.28 22.73
C LEU A 731 27.16 -22.40 22.23
N SER A 732 26.76 -21.50 21.38
CA SER A 732 25.52 -21.55 20.61
C SER A 732 25.81 -21.53 19.12
N VAL A 733 25.13 -22.37 18.37
CA VAL A 733 25.20 -22.45 16.91
C VAL A 733 23.78 -22.35 16.40
N GLU A 734 23.54 -21.46 15.48
CA GLU A 734 22.27 -21.27 14.81
C GLU A 734 22.46 -21.46 13.31
N VAL A 735 21.60 -22.23 12.69
CA VAL A 735 21.59 -22.43 11.23
C VAL A 735 20.15 -22.42 10.76
N GLY A 736 19.89 -21.66 9.72
CA GLY A 736 18.56 -21.57 9.18
C GLY A 736 18.55 -21.11 7.72
N ALA A 737 17.36 -21.11 7.14
CA ALA A 737 17.11 -20.53 5.83
C ALA A 737 15.65 -20.07 5.71
N ASN A 738 15.46 -18.98 4.96
CA ASN A 738 14.18 -18.54 4.43
C ASN A 738 14.18 -18.71 2.92
N LEU A 739 13.15 -19.33 2.40
CA LEU A 739 13.00 -19.68 0.99
C LEU A 739 11.65 -19.17 0.51
N SER A 740 11.61 -18.54 -0.65
CA SER A 740 10.35 -18.15 -1.29
C SER A 740 10.44 -18.38 -2.79
N SER A 741 9.37 -18.87 -3.37
CA SER A 741 9.21 -19.00 -4.81
C SER A 741 7.82 -18.54 -5.19
N ALA A 742 7.76 -17.54 -6.05
CA ALA A 742 6.52 -17.06 -6.63
C ALA A 742 6.45 -17.44 -8.11
N SER A 743 5.26 -17.79 -8.55
CA SER A 743 4.95 -17.96 -9.97
C SER A 743 3.58 -17.37 -10.24
N GLY A 744 3.45 -16.66 -11.35
CA GLY A 744 2.18 -16.02 -11.68
C GLY A 744 2.04 -15.80 -13.18
N THR A 745 0.81 -15.58 -13.58
CA THR A 745 0.47 -15.20 -14.95
C THR A 745 -0.53 -14.06 -14.90
N GLU A 746 -0.27 -13.07 -15.69
CA GLU A 746 -1.21 -12.00 -15.99
C GLU A 746 -1.32 -11.88 -17.51
N LEU A 747 -2.52 -11.73 -18.01
CA LEU A 747 -2.75 -11.38 -19.40
C LEU A 747 -3.14 -9.91 -19.45
N GLN A 748 -2.21 -9.10 -19.88
CA GLN A 748 -2.51 -7.71 -20.19
C GLN A 748 -3.11 -7.62 -21.58
N LEU A 749 -4.36 -7.23 -21.63
CA LEU A 749 -5.08 -6.98 -22.88
C LEU A 749 -4.67 -5.61 -23.41
N ASN A 750 -4.15 -5.59 -24.62
CA ASN A 750 -3.99 -4.33 -25.35
C ASN A 750 -4.93 -4.32 -26.57
N PRO A 751 -6.22 -4.03 -26.37
CA PRO A 751 -7.23 -4.11 -27.41
C PRO A 751 -7.06 -3.05 -28.49
N LEU A 752 -6.26 -2.01 -28.24
CA LEU A 752 -6.07 -0.88 -29.14
C LEU A 752 -4.82 -1.02 -30.01
N SER A 753 -4.01 -2.03 -29.78
CA SER A 753 -2.75 -2.22 -30.49
C SER A 753 -2.88 -3.34 -31.52
N THR A 754 -2.41 -3.09 -32.76
CA THR A 754 -2.14 -4.14 -33.75
C THR A 754 -0.95 -5.04 -33.34
N ARG A 755 -0.31 -4.73 -32.21
CA ARG A 755 0.75 -5.54 -31.62
C ARG A 755 0.12 -6.64 -30.80
N ALA A 756 0.73 -7.80 -30.83
CA ALA A 756 0.35 -8.92 -29.98
C ALA A 756 0.23 -8.44 -28.53
N THR A 757 -0.78 -8.95 -27.83
CA THR A 757 -0.92 -8.82 -26.38
C THR A 757 0.45 -9.00 -25.75
N ILE A 758 0.90 -7.99 -24.98
CA ILE A 758 2.12 -8.11 -24.21
C ILE A 758 1.77 -8.89 -22.96
N PRO A 759 2.15 -10.17 -22.83
CA PRO A 759 2.00 -10.83 -21.56
C PRO A 759 2.94 -10.13 -20.56
N THR A 760 2.39 -9.59 -19.48
CA THR A 760 3.14 -9.06 -18.34
C THR A 760 3.55 -10.18 -17.40
N GLY A 761 3.92 -11.28 -17.87
CA GLY A 761 4.31 -12.43 -17.09
C GLY A 761 4.97 -13.49 -17.94
N PRO A 762 5.44 -14.57 -17.33
CA PRO A 762 5.20 -14.99 -15.95
C PRO A 762 5.95 -14.14 -14.91
N LEU A 763 5.26 -13.82 -13.81
CA LEU A 763 5.86 -13.16 -12.65
C LEU A 763 6.55 -14.21 -11.78
N ASN A 764 7.62 -14.79 -12.28
CA ASN A 764 8.37 -15.80 -11.56
C ASN A 764 9.50 -15.14 -10.78
N SER A 765 9.58 -15.43 -9.50
CA SER A 765 10.71 -15.00 -8.68
C SER A 765 11.09 -16.03 -7.63
N THR A 766 12.36 -16.03 -7.27
CA THR A 766 12.87 -16.88 -6.20
C THR A 766 13.72 -16.07 -5.24
N TRP A 767 13.57 -16.37 -3.96
CA TRP A 767 14.32 -15.79 -2.87
C TRP A 767 14.93 -16.88 -2.02
N TYR A 768 16.26 -16.78 -1.76
CA TYR A 768 16.99 -17.67 -0.89
C TYR A 768 17.78 -16.89 0.13
N GLN A 769 17.58 -17.21 1.41
CA GLN A 769 18.29 -16.56 2.50
C GLN A 769 18.75 -17.64 3.52
N PRO A 770 19.79 -18.43 3.21
CA PRO A 770 20.45 -19.23 4.24
C PRO A 770 21.27 -18.32 5.15
N TYR A 771 21.32 -18.69 6.44
CA TYR A 771 22.12 -17.98 7.42
C TYR A 771 22.70 -18.95 8.46
N GLY A 772 23.78 -18.50 9.11
CA GLY A 772 24.36 -19.23 10.21
C GLY A 772 25.01 -18.28 11.20
N SER A 773 24.96 -18.63 12.47
CA SER A 773 25.64 -17.87 13.53
C SER A 773 26.32 -18.78 14.53
N ILE A 774 27.43 -18.32 15.08
CA ILE A 774 28.15 -18.95 16.17
C ILE A 774 28.34 -17.91 17.27
N GLY A 775 27.88 -18.24 18.47
CA GLY A 775 28.08 -17.44 19.67
C GLY A 775 28.93 -18.19 20.69
N TYR A 776 29.99 -17.57 21.18
CA TYR A 776 30.85 -18.15 22.20
C TYR A 776 31.03 -17.24 23.41
N ARG A 777 30.69 -17.71 24.61
CA ARG A 777 30.86 -17.00 25.90
C ARG A 777 32.28 -17.24 26.40
N PHE A 778 33.16 -16.30 26.11
CA PHE A 778 34.56 -16.42 26.52
C PHE A 778 34.84 -15.92 27.96
N ALA A 779 33.94 -15.09 28.52
CA ALA A 779 33.98 -14.69 29.93
C ALA A 779 32.56 -14.66 30.54
N ARG A 780 32.42 -14.48 31.85
CA ARG A 780 31.13 -14.54 32.58
C ARG A 780 30.06 -13.63 31.96
N HIS A 781 30.45 -12.46 31.51
CA HIS A 781 29.54 -11.40 30.99
C HIS A 781 29.76 -11.12 29.50
N TRP A 782 30.69 -11.78 28.84
CA TRP A 782 31.10 -11.47 27.47
C TRP A 782 30.86 -12.64 26.54
N THR A 783 30.18 -12.35 25.44
CA THR A 783 29.90 -13.30 24.36
C THR A 783 30.30 -12.68 23.03
N GLY A 784 31.18 -13.35 22.30
CA GLY A 784 31.46 -13.03 20.90
C GLY A 784 30.48 -13.75 19.99
N ARG A 785 30.01 -13.11 18.93
CA ARG A 785 29.14 -13.71 17.91
C ARG A 785 29.68 -13.40 16.53
N ALA A 786 29.64 -14.38 15.65
CA ALA A 786 29.84 -14.26 14.23
C ALA A 786 28.59 -14.76 13.52
N ARG A 787 28.05 -13.98 12.63
CA ARG A 787 26.86 -14.33 11.83
C ARG A 787 27.16 -14.10 10.36
N TRP A 788 26.79 -15.05 9.53
CA TRP A 788 26.79 -14.99 8.08
C TRP A 788 25.35 -15.07 7.58
N ASP A 789 24.96 -14.17 6.72
CA ASP A 789 23.69 -14.17 5.99
C ASP A 789 24.01 -14.08 4.49
N TYR A 790 23.35 -14.93 3.72
CA TYR A 790 23.41 -14.89 2.26
C TYR A 790 22.02 -14.57 1.74
N TYR A 791 21.94 -13.61 0.83
CA TYR A 791 20.71 -13.25 0.14
C TYR A 791 20.87 -13.50 -1.35
N SER A 792 19.90 -14.12 -1.96
CA SER A 792 19.82 -14.30 -3.40
C SER A 792 18.40 -14.05 -3.86
N TYR A 793 18.26 -13.15 -4.80
CA TYR A 793 17.02 -12.90 -5.50
C TYR A 793 17.22 -13.14 -6.98
N HIS A 794 16.32 -13.89 -7.58
CA HIS A 794 16.27 -14.13 -9.00
C HIS A 794 14.85 -13.91 -9.50
N GLU A 795 14.73 -13.17 -10.59
CA GLU A 795 13.48 -12.91 -11.29
C GLU A 795 13.59 -13.43 -12.71
N ASP A 796 12.64 -14.25 -13.10
CA ASP A 796 12.58 -14.85 -14.42
C ASP A 796 11.44 -14.17 -15.19
N LEU A 797 11.80 -13.22 -16.02
CA LEU A 797 10.90 -12.51 -16.93
C LEU A 797 10.84 -13.26 -18.26
N ASN A 798 10.19 -14.40 -18.27
CA ASN A 798 10.05 -15.23 -19.45
C ASN A 798 8.96 -14.70 -20.39
N ASN A 799 9.16 -13.49 -20.91
CA ASN A 799 8.29 -12.91 -21.92
C ASN A 799 9.11 -12.56 -23.20
N SER A 800 8.42 -12.32 -24.30
CA SER A 800 9.04 -11.92 -25.56
C SER A 800 9.73 -10.53 -25.52
N TYR A 801 9.73 -9.88 -24.36
CA TYR A 801 10.28 -8.56 -24.09
C TYR A 801 11.38 -8.59 -23.01
N GLN A 802 12.00 -9.74 -22.80
CA GLN A 802 13.11 -9.88 -21.82
C GLN A 802 14.24 -8.84 -22.02
N ASP A 803 14.49 -8.45 -23.25
CA ASP A 803 15.50 -7.47 -23.59
C ASP A 803 15.14 -6.03 -23.16
N PHE A 804 13.90 -5.77 -22.78
CA PHE A 804 13.42 -4.43 -22.42
C PHE A 804 13.58 -4.11 -20.92
N TYR A 805 13.85 -5.10 -20.08
CA TYR A 805 13.93 -4.91 -18.64
C TYR A 805 15.34 -5.16 -18.12
N ALA A 806 15.82 -4.27 -17.27
CA ALA A 806 17.07 -4.50 -16.57
C ALA A 806 16.95 -5.74 -15.67
N PRO A 807 17.94 -6.62 -15.66
CA PRO A 807 17.95 -7.75 -14.74
C PRO A 807 17.99 -7.25 -13.32
N ARG A 808 17.03 -7.71 -12.50
CA ARG A 808 16.92 -7.34 -11.08
C ARG A 808 17.51 -8.37 -10.13
N SER A 809 18.15 -9.38 -10.65
CA SER A 809 18.76 -10.43 -9.84
C SER A 809 20.02 -9.95 -9.13
N PHE A 810 20.18 -10.38 -7.89
CA PHE A 810 21.39 -10.12 -7.11
C PHE A 810 21.74 -11.29 -6.18
N HIS A 811 22.99 -11.29 -5.71
CA HIS A 811 23.48 -12.12 -4.63
C HIS A 811 24.26 -11.25 -3.66
N SER A 812 24.13 -11.50 -2.37
CA SER A 812 24.90 -10.77 -1.37
C SER A 812 25.34 -11.66 -0.23
N ASN A 813 26.54 -11.39 0.28
CA ASN A 813 27.09 -12.00 1.48
C ASN A 813 27.26 -10.92 2.54
N LEU A 814 26.72 -11.17 3.72
CA LEU A 814 26.83 -10.31 4.88
C LEU A 814 27.51 -11.09 6.00
N ILE A 815 28.57 -10.52 6.56
CA ILE A 815 29.24 -11.06 7.74
C ILE A 815 29.13 -10.01 8.83
N THR A 816 28.48 -10.37 9.95
CA THR A 816 28.35 -9.52 11.14
C THR A 816 29.18 -10.13 12.26
N LEU A 817 30.14 -9.38 12.77
CA LEU A 817 30.92 -9.74 13.94
C LEU A 817 30.51 -8.83 15.10
N SER A 818 30.16 -9.40 16.24
CA SER A 818 29.73 -8.63 17.41
C SER A 818 30.28 -9.19 18.72
N VAL A 819 30.28 -8.31 19.70
CA VAL A 819 30.58 -8.65 21.10
C VAL A 819 29.42 -8.15 21.94
N ARG A 820 28.88 -9.04 22.75
CA ARG A 820 27.80 -8.76 23.70
C ARG A 820 28.33 -8.82 25.12
N PHE A 821 28.10 -7.73 25.88
CA PHE A 821 28.27 -7.66 27.32
C PHE A 821 26.91 -7.74 27.97
N ALA A 822 26.73 -8.62 29.00
CA ALA A 822 25.45 -8.77 29.69
C ALA A 822 25.61 -9.21 31.14
N PHE A 823 24.82 -8.65 32.06
CA PHE A 823 24.79 -9.02 33.47
C PHE A 823 23.39 -8.91 34.08
#